data_da7a4e02e3bc9b96450045b8c1e61f74
#
_entry.id   da7a4e02e3bc9b96450045b8c1e61f74
#
_cell.length_a   1.000
_cell.length_b   1.000
_cell.length_c   1.000
_cell.angle_alpha   90.00
_cell.angle_beta   90.00
_cell.angle_gamma   90.00
#
_symmetry.space_group_name_H-M   'P 1'
#
loop_
_entity.id
_entity.type
_entity.pdbx_description
1 polymer ?
#
loop_
_entity_poly.entity_id
_entity_poly.type
_entity_poly.pdbx_seq_one_letter_code
_entity_poly.pdbx_strand_id
1 'polypeptide(L)'
;MKKFLSLVLALVMTMSLVTVSAGAKDFTDNSKINYKEAVDVMSAAKVIDGYAEGDFRPANTLTRGAAAKIICNLILGPTTAEALVADAAPYSDVPTTNNFAGYIAYCAKARIISGYADGTFRPAATLSGYAFMKMLLGALGYDATAEGYTGNNWSIQVAKRALSANVDLADGLNGDFNGVKAVTREEACLYAFNTLKATMVEYENSNSVTVNGITFTNKSTAKEMTCVEGSGNDGNIKKDGKVQFAEKYFSDLKAAPATDDLGHPSTKWTWKKDKIGTYANEADETYTLTGTYEIGTGKDYASLLAVLKDEDFTDNKDLKLAKDVDVYVNGAAVKTTEAEAVVKALMNDAKGGTTVELYYNDDDKDVVDCVTILNYSIGQIKDVSTKLTKDQKDDGATSKIKVEGKWYLDNDVVGFDSKTYVEDAYVLYILKSTTEMSASQIAAEITGKVTAIKGSDKATVDGTQYKYVKNAVTIDVDDEGSFYLNVAGQIAAVDTDSKSDNYAFIYNLKKDTNKVNSDGVLADTITAYYVTTDGTKASAVVDADVETTSGEKTFYYADTKTEVESGVVIAFSINSDGELVLETEKDTIKNNVTKTIDKTHAAGTDSDTQFIFAYADGSKFKTSTATGYKNVSVKGQQVCTVTNKDGDYLYVFVGVKNGTLSSDVQYAVVTDGKASKTKDGKDTFYSYDVIINGEESTLTFKTSTDPKLTKGAAYAFELDGKNVKDNKVTPLNFAQVTAGTKNYVEVGGTQYNLDDDVKAIYTVTLEYKTEDAYKEATKGTTLTFADLDSVTVSEGADIDNESWVAYNVDGSDLDVLFVVDFVY
;
A
#
# COMPACT_ATOMS: atom_id res chain seq x y z
N MET A 1 -15.58 11.48 14.96
CA MET A 1 -14.86 10.49 15.78
C MET A 1 -15.32 9.07 15.50
N LYS A 2 -16.58 8.66 15.69
CA LYS A 2 -17.03 7.26 15.48
C LYS A 2 -16.79 6.72 14.05
N LYS A 3 -16.81 7.53 12.98
CA LYS A 3 -16.55 7.06 11.59
C LYS A 3 -15.08 6.89 11.26
N PHE A 4 -14.18 7.61 11.92
CA PHE A 4 -12.73 7.47 11.75
C PHE A 4 -12.20 6.28 12.55
N LEU A 5 -12.73 6.06 13.74
CA LEU A 5 -12.42 4.88 14.54
C LEU A 5 -12.85 3.57 13.82
N SER A 6 -13.97 3.61 13.08
CA SER A 6 -14.42 2.44 12.28
C SER A 6 -13.52 2.16 11.07
N LEU A 7 -12.81 3.15 10.52
CA LEU A 7 -11.88 2.93 9.40
C LEU A 7 -10.57 2.30 9.89
N VAL A 8 -10.07 2.74 11.05
CA VAL A 8 -8.88 2.14 11.68
C VAL A 8 -9.23 0.74 12.22
N LEU A 9 -10.41 0.56 12.80
CA LEU A 9 -10.89 -0.74 13.25
C LEU A 9 -11.12 -1.71 12.07
N ALA A 10 -11.64 -1.22 10.93
CA ALA A 10 -11.77 -2.02 9.71
C ALA A 10 -10.40 -2.42 9.14
N LEU A 11 -9.37 -1.59 9.29
CA LEU A 11 -8.01 -1.93 8.88
C LEU A 11 -7.38 -3.00 9.78
N VAL A 12 -7.68 -2.97 11.08
CA VAL A 12 -7.23 -4.00 12.03
C VAL A 12 -7.99 -5.32 11.84
N MET A 13 -9.28 -5.27 11.48
CA MET A 13 -10.10 -6.48 11.23
C MET A 13 -9.76 -7.21 9.92
N THR A 14 -9.07 -6.59 8.96
CA THR A 14 -8.65 -7.27 7.72
C THR A 14 -7.37 -8.09 7.88
N MET A 15 -6.73 -8.03 9.03
CA MET A 15 -5.58 -8.86 9.33
C MET A 15 -5.99 -10.19 9.97
N SER A 16 -6.80 -10.98 9.26
CA SER A 16 -6.78 -12.41 9.52
C SER A 16 -5.40 -12.92 9.11
N LEU A 17 -4.52 -13.03 10.09
CA LEU A 17 -3.15 -13.51 9.93
C LEU A 17 -3.18 -14.92 9.38
N VAL A 18 -2.91 -15.02 8.09
CA VAL A 18 -2.68 -16.31 7.46
C VAL A 18 -1.24 -16.70 7.76
N THR A 19 -1.05 -17.62 8.70
CA THR A 19 0.23 -18.32 8.74
C THR A 19 0.29 -19.18 7.48
N VAL A 20 1.00 -18.69 6.46
CA VAL A 20 1.18 -19.40 5.19
C VAL A 20 1.86 -20.73 5.51
N SER A 21 1.11 -21.81 5.36
CA SER A 21 1.61 -23.15 5.51
C SER A 21 1.97 -23.72 4.14
N ALA A 22 3.01 -24.54 4.07
CA ALA A 22 3.57 -25.18 2.88
C ALA A 22 2.61 -26.07 2.04
N GLY A 23 1.30 -25.89 2.15
CA GLY A 23 0.27 -26.64 1.44
C GLY A 23 -0.78 -25.81 0.71
N ALA A 24 -0.85 -24.49 0.97
CA ALA A 24 -1.74 -23.60 0.23
C ALA A 24 -1.16 -23.29 -1.16
N LYS A 25 -2.02 -23.13 -2.16
CA LYS A 25 -1.57 -22.71 -3.49
C LYS A 25 -1.30 -21.22 -3.48
N ASP A 26 -0.06 -20.81 -3.68
CA ASP A 26 0.28 -19.41 -3.84
C ASP A 26 -0.15 -18.91 -5.22
N PHE A 27 -1.11 -17.98 -5.21
CA PHE A 27 -1.52 -17.28 -6.42
C PHE A 27 -0.71 -15.99 -6.57
N THR A 28 -0.37 -15.62 -7.80
CA THR A 28 0.40 -14.40 -8.10
C THR A 28 -0.31 -13.11 -7.66
N ASP A 29 -1.62 -13.17 -7.47
CA ASP A 29 -2.46 -12.08 -6.97
C ASP A 29 -2.99 -12.34 -5.53
N ASN A 30 -2.23 -13.09 -4.74
CA ASN A 30 -2.61 -13.51 -3.38
C ASN A 30 -2.95 -12.32 -2.46
N SER A 31 -2.23 -11.21 -2.59
CA SER A 31 -2.49 -9.96 -1.84
C SER A 31 -3.84 -9.31 -2.12
N LYS A 32 -4.55 -9.73 -3.18
CA LYS A 32 -5.88 -9.24 -3.54
C LYS A 32 -7.02 -10.14 -3.08
N ILE A 33 -6.70 -11.26 -2.44
CA ILE A 33 -7.67 -12.23 -1.95
C ILE A 33 -8.05 -11.87 -0.52
N ASN A 34 -9.31 -11.49 -0.30
CA ASN A 34 -9.83 -11.14 1.03
C ASN A 34 -10.25 -12.40 1.81
N TYR A 35 -10.77 -13.43 1.15
CA TYR A 35 -11.27 -14.66 1.79
C TYR A 35 -10.27 -15.81 1.64
N LYS A 36 -9.07 -15.61 2.20
CA LYS A 36 -7.93 -16.50 2.00
C LYS A 36 -8.22 -17.95 2.42
N GLU A 37 -8.82 -18.16 3.59
CA GLU A 37 -9.18 -19.49 4.08
C GLU A 37 -10.08 -20.22 3.08
N ALA A 38 -11.16 -19.55 2.65
CA ALA A 38 -12.09 -20.13 1.69
C ALA A 38 -11.42 -20.47 0.36
N VAL A 39 -10.58 -19.59 -0.17
CA VAL A 39 -9.87 -19.80 -1.43
C VAL A 39 -8.89 -20.97 -1.33
N ASP A 40 -8.14 -21.06 -0.24
CA ASP A 40 -7.15 -22.11 -0.02
C ASP A 40 -7.80 -23.48 0.13
N VAL A 41 -8.86 -23.59 0.95
CA VAL A 41 -9.58 -24.83 1.16
C VAL A 41 -10.26 -25.30 -0.15
N MET A 42 -10.93 -24.38 -0.86
CA MET A 42 -11.65 -24.70 -2.09
C MET A 42 -10.69 -25.06 -3.23
N SER A 43 -9.51 -24.46 -3.26
CA SER A 43 -8.45 -24.78 -4.24
C SER A 43 -7.77 -26.11 -3.91
N ALA A 44 -7.48 -26.39 -2.64
CA ALA A 44 -6.95 -27.69 -2.20
C ALA A 44 -7.90 -28.84 -2.52
N ALA A 45 -9.21 -28.63 -2.31
CA ALA A 45 -10.26 -29.58 -2.67
C ALA A 45 -10.54 -29.63 -4.19
N LYS A 46 -9.90 -28.75 -4.99
CA LYS A 46 -10.09 -28.59 -6.44
C LYS A 46 -11.53 -28.30 -6.87
N VAL A 47 -12.29 -27.64 -6.01
CA VAL A 47 -13.65 -27.20 -6.34
C VAL A 47 -13.60 -25.94 -7.20
N ILE A 48 -12.74 -24.99 -6.82
CA ILE A 48 -12.42 -23.80 -7.61
C ILE A 48 -10.90 -23.73 -7.69
N ASP A 49 -10.35 -23.56 -8.88
CA ASP A 49 -8.90 -23.46 -9.10
C ASP A 49 -8.56 -22.11 -9.75
N GLY A 50 -7.27 -21.73 -9.69
CA GLY A 50 -6.76 -20.56 -10.38
C GLY A 50 -6.71 -20.74 -11.90
N TYR A 51 -6.26 -19.71 -12.58
CA TYR A 51 -6.03 -19.70 -14.01
C TYR A 51 -4.65 -20.29 -14.36
N ALA A 52 -4.45 -20.54 -15.65
CA ALA A 52 -3.19 -21.11 -16.13
C ALA A 52 -1.97 -20.19 -15.89
N GLU A 53 -2.21 -18.90 -15.83
CA GLU A 53 -1.22 -17.85 -15.55
C GLU A 53 -0.77 -17.83 -14.07
N GLY A 54 -1.41 -18.63 -13.22
CA GLY A 54 -1.06 -18.76 -11.81
C GLY A 54 -1.79 -17.78 -10.88
N ASP A 55 -2.69 -16.96 -11.40
CA ASP A 55 -3.53 -16.04 -10.65
C ASP A 55 -4.89 -16.63 -10.29
N PHE A 56 -5.57 -16.03 -9.30
CA PHE A 56 -6.92 -16.41 -8.88
C PHE A 56 -8.00 -15.49 -9.46
N ARG A 57 -7.69 -14.21 -9.67
CA ARG A 57 -8.61 -13.14 -10.12
C ARG A 57 -9.84 -13.00 -9.22
N PRO A 58 -9.67 -12.67 -7.94
CA PRO A 58 -10.75 -12.68 -6.94
C PRO A 58 -11.94 -11.79 -7.32
N ALA A 59 -11.70 -10.61 -7.88
CA ALA A 59 -12.73 -9.63 -8.25
C ALA A 59 -13.49 -9.96 -9.55
N ASN A 60 -13.07 -10.97 -10.33
CA ASN A 60 -13.77 -11.34 -11.55
C ASN A 60 -15.16 -11.89 -11.24
N THR A 61 -16.15 -11.51 -12.03
CA THR A 61 -17.52 -12.01 -11.83
C THR A 61 -17.68 -13.46 -12.29
N LEU A 62 -18.47 -14.23 -11.54
CA LEU A 62 -18.79 -15.62 -11.88
C LEU A 62 -19.85 -15.70 -12.96
N THR A 63 -19.63 -16.57 -13.95
CA THR A 63 -20.64 -16.87 -14.97
C THR A 63 -21.54 -18.02 -14.55
N ARG A 64 -22.74 -18.12 -15.13
CA ARG A 64 -23.69 -19.20 -14.88
C ARG A 64 -23.12 -20.58 -15.22
N GLY A 65 -22.34 -20.68 -16.30
CA GLY A 65 -21.66 -21.91 -16.69
C GLY A 65 -20.57 -22.33 -15.70
N ALA A 66 -19.76 -21.36 -15.22
CA ALA A 66 -18.74 -21.61 -14.22
C ALA A 66 -19.35 -22.02 -12.86
N ALA A 67 -20.49 -21.42 -12.46
CA ALA A 67 -21.19 -21.81 -11.27
C ALA A 67 -21.70 -23.26 -11.36
N ALA A 68 -22.24 -23.71 -12.50
CA ALA A 68 -22.64 -25.10 -12.70
C ALA A 68 -21.46 -26.06 -12.53
N LYS A 69 -20.25 -25.68 -13.00
CA LYS A 69 -19.03 -26.47 -12.79
C LYS A 69 -18.66 -26.56 -11.31
N ILE A 70 -18.72 -25.45 -10.56
CA ILE A 70 -18.47 -25.43 -9.11
C ILE A 70 -19.41 -26.36 -8.39
N ILE A 71 -20.71 -26.32 -8.68
CA ILE A 71 -21.72 -27.21 -8.05
C ILE A 71 -21.44 -28.68 -8.38
N CYS A 72 -21.08 -29.01 -9.62
CA CYS A 72 -20.72 -30.37 -9.97
C CYS A 72 -19.44 -30.83 -9.23
N ASN A 73 -18.43 -29.97 -9.13
CA ASN A 73 -17.21 -30.30 -8.38
C ASN A 73 -17.52 -30.54 -6.89
N LEU A 74 -18.45 -29.75 -6.30
CA LEU A 74 -18.92 -29.97 -4.93
C LEU A 74 -19.60 -31.31 -4.74
N ILE A 75 -20.54 -31.69 -5.60
CA ILE A 75 -21.38 -32.88 -5.39
C ILE A 75 -20.70 -34.18 -5.85
N LEU A 76 -19.95 -34.13 -6.94
CA LEU A 76 -19.36 -35.34 -7.57
C LEU A 76 -17.86 -35.48 -7.33
N GLY A 77 -17.25 -34.42 -6.81
CA GLY A 77 -15.81 -34.29 -6.83
C GLY A 77 -15.26 -33.90 -8.22
N PRO A 78 -14.09 -33.27 -8.29
CA PRO A 78 -13.56 -32.69 -9.55
C PRO A 78 -13.32 -33.73 -10.63
N THR A 79 -12.80 -34.91 -10.31
CA THR A 79 -12.50 -35.98 -11.31
C THR A 79 -13.76 -36.51 -11.98
N THR A 80 -14.84 -36.77 -11.23
CA THR A 80 -16.10 -37.23 -11.80
C THR A 80 -16.81 -36.11 -12.54
N ALA A 81 -16.77 -34.89 -12.01
CA ALA A 81 -17.36 -33.75 -12.67
C ALA A 81 -16.71 -33.41 -14.01
N GLU A 82 -15.38 -33.54 -14.12
CA GLU A 82 -14.66 -33.32 -15.38
C GLU A 82 -15.02 -34.34 -16.48
N ALA A 83 -15.42 -35.56 -16.10
CA ALA A 83 -15.86 -36.59 -17.02
C ALA A 83 -17.30 -36.41 -17.51
N LEU A 84 -18.04 -35.40 -17.04
CA LEU A 84 -19.42 -35.13 -17.44
C LEU A 84 -19.48 -34.70 -18.91
N VAL A 85 -20.28 -35.42 -19.68
CA VAL A 85 -20.61 -35.10 -21.08
C VAL A 85 -22.14 -34.94 -21.19
N ALA A 86 -22.56 -34.10 -22.12
CA ALA A 86 -23.97 -33.94 -22.43
C ALA A 86 -24.29 -34.75 -23.70
N ASP A 87 -25.18 -35.74 -23.60
CA ASP A 87 -25.62 -36.56 -24.74
C ASP A 87 -26.47 -35.75 -25.75
N ALA A 88 -27.09 -34.68 -25.28
CA ALA A 88 -27.88 -33.73 -26.06
C ALA A 88 -27.71 -32.33 -25.50
N ALA A 89 -28.01 -31.31 -26.28
CA ALA A 89 -28.00 -29.91 -25.86
C ALA A 89 -29.00 -29.70 -24.70
N PRO A 90 -28.52 -29.38 -23.46
CA PRO A 90 -29.42 -29.23 -22.34
C PRO A 90 -30.35 -28.02 -22.45
N TYR A 91 -29.91 -27.00 -23.22
CA TYR A 91 -30.65 -25.80 -23.54
C TYR A 91 -30.34 -25.37 -24.97
N SER A 92 -31.21 -24.53 -25.57
CA SER A 92 -31.09 -24.12 -26.96
C SER A 92 -29.78 -23.39 -27.32
N ASP A 93 -29.19 -22.71 -26.32
CA ASP A 93 -27.94 -21.94 -26.42
C ASP A 93 -26.72 -22.70 -25.84
N VAL A 94 -26.88 -23.95 -25.46
CA VAL A 94 -25.79 -24.78 -24.89
C VAL A 94 -25.60 -26.03 -25.75
N PRO A 95 -24.91 -25.94 -26.89
CA PRO A 95 -24.57 -27.13 -27.70
C PRO A 95 -23.70 -28.09 -26.90
N THR A 96 -23.70 -29.38 -27.27
CA THR A 96 -22.90 -30.40 -26.58
C THR A 96 -21.39 -30.14 -26.63
N THR A 97 -20.93 -29.29 -27.54
CA THR A 97 -19.54 -28.81 -27.66
C THR A 97 -19.19 -27.68 -26.70
N ASN A 98 -20.16 -27.10 -25.99
CA ASN A 98 -19.90 -26.07 -24.99
C ASN A 98 -19.15 -26.70 -23.81
N ASN A 99 -18.08 -26.05 -23.35
CA ASN A 99 -17.25 -26.55 -22.24
C ASN A 99 -18.03 -26.79 -20.93
N PHE A 100 -19.19 -26.17 -20.75
CA PHE A 100 -20.04 -26.35 -19.59
C PHE A 100 -21.25 -27.25 -19.82
N ALA A 101 -21.39 -27.85 -21.01
CA ALA A 101 -22.60 -28.60 -21.37
C ALA A 101 -22.87 -29.75 -20.39
N GLY A 102 -21.88 -30.57 -20.07
CA GLY A 102 -22.02 -31.67 -19.12
C GLY A 102 -22.42 -31.25 -17.72
N TYR A 103 -21.80 -30.18 -17.21
CA TYR A 103 -22.12 -29.62 -15.89
C TYR A 103 -23.53 -29.03 -15.84
N ILE A 104 -23.93 -28.32 -16.87
CA ILE A 104 -25.26 -27.73 -16.99
C ILE A 104 -26.30 -28.86 -17.10
N ALA A 105 -26.06 -29.88 -17.90
CA ALA A 105 -26.96 -31.02 -18.06
C ALA A 105 -27.16 -31.75 -16.72
N TYR A 106 -26.08 -32.00 -15.97
CA TYR A 106 -26.17 -32.63 -14.65
C TYR A 106 -26.98 -31.79 -13.68
N CYS A 107 -26.66 -30.51 -13.50
CA CYS A 107 -27.33 -29.61 -12.57
C CYS A 107 -28.81 -29.40 -12.93
N ALA A 108 -29.17 -29.40 -14.24
CA ALA A 108 -30.54 -29.33 -14.70
C ALA A 108 -31.33 -30.60 -14.36
N LYS A 109 -30.72 -31.79 -14.59
CA LYS A 109 -31.29 -33.10 -14.25
C LYS A 109 -31.47 -33.21 -12.72
N ALA A 110 -30.55 -32.74 -11.94
CA ALA A 110 -30.60 -32.69 -10.49
C ALA A 110 -31.57 -31.59 -9.95
N ARG A 111 -32.18 -30.76 -10.81
CA ARG A 111 -33.11 -29.68 -10.45
C ARG A 111 -32.47 -28.56 -9.61
N ILE A 112 -31.14 -28.46 -9.63
CA ILE A 112 -30.40 -27.41 -8.95
C ILE A 112 -30.47 -26.12 -9.72
N ILE A 113 -30.46 -26.20 -11.07
CA ILE A 113 -30.58 -25.05 -11.96
C ILE A 113 -31.80 -25.17 -12.87
N SER A 114 -32.23 -24.02 -13.37
CA SER A 114 -33.23 -23.92 -14.44
C SER A 114 -32.80 -22.90 -15.48
N GLY A 115 -33.24 -23.12 -16.73
CA GLY A 115 -33.10 -22.14 -17.81
C GLY A 115 -34.12 -21.01 -17.71
N TYR A 116 -34.07 -20.16 -18.68
CA TYR A 116 -35.04 -19.08 -18.87
C TYR A 116 -36.28 -19.58 -19.61
N ALA A 117 -37.35 -18.78 -19.55
CA ALA A 117 -38.60 -19.13 -20.21
C ALA A 117 -38.49 -19.25 -21.75
N ASP A 118 -37.47 -18.62 -22.34
CA ASP A 118 -37.15 -18.68 -23.77
C ASP A 118 -36.39 -19.95 -24.18
N GLY A 119 -36.16 -20.90 -23.26
CA GLY A 119 -35.46 -22.14 -23.49
C GLY A 119 -33.92 -21.99 -23.49
N THR A 120 -33.38 -20.82 -23.14
CA THR A 120 -31.94 -20.57 -23.01
C THR A 120 -31.43 -20.78 -21.59
N PHE A 121 -30.12 -21.02 -21.44
CA PHE A 121 -29.42 -21.02 -20.13
C PHE A 121 -28.54 -19.82 -19.91
N ARG A 122 -27.97 -19.28 -20.99
CA ARG A 122 -27.02 -18.16 -21.01
C ARG A 122 -25.75 -18.43 -20.18
N PRO A 123 -24.93 -19.42 -20.56
CA PRO A 123 -23.79 -19.89 -19.76
C PRO A 123 -22.74 -18.80 -19.51
N ALA A 124 -22.57 -17.84 -20.42
CA ALA A 124 -21.63 -16.73 -20.30
C ALA A 124 -22.17 -15.52 -19.49
N ALA A 125 -23.47 -15.52 -19.19
CA ALA A 125 -24.05 -14.44 -18.38
C ALA A 125 -23.54 -14.49 -16.94
N THR A 126 -23.36 -13.30 -16.33
CA THR A 126 -23.01 -13.20 -14.91
C THR A 126 -24.12 -13.72 -14.01
N LEU A 127 -23.73 -14.25 -12.87
CA LEU A 127 -24.66 -14.82 -11.89
C LEU A 127 -24.81 -13.90 -10.70
N SER A 128 -26.05 -13.64 -10.27
CA SER A 128 -26.31 -12.86 -9.05
C SER A 128 -26.07 -13.67 -7.79
N GLY A 129 -25.81 -12.99 -6.66
CA GLY A 129 -25.65 -13.64 -5.36
C GLY A 129 -26.84 -14.52 -5.00
N TYR A 130 -28.07 -14.05 -5.15
CA TYR A 130 -29.27 -14.88 -4.90
C TYR A 130 -29.33 -16.16 -5.76
N ALA A 131 -28.91 -16.04 -7.04
CA ALA A 131 -28.96 -17.20 -7.93
C ALA A 131 -27.87 -18.23 -7.55
N PHE A 132 -26.71 -17.79 -7.10
CA PHE A 132 -25.67 -18.70 -6.62
C PHE A 132 -26.04 -19.35 -5.29
N MET A 133 -26.55 -18.58 -4.32
CA MET A 133 -27.08 -19.11 -3.06
C MET A 133 -28.16 -20.16 -3.29
N LYS A 134 -29.08 -19.95 -4.25
CA LYS A 134 -30.07 -20.95 -4.63
C LYS A 134 -29.43 -22.26 -5.12
N MET A 135 -28.36 -22.19 -5.88
CA MET A 135 -27.65 -23.38 -6.37
C MET A 135 -26.97 -24.13 -5.21
N LEU A 136 -26.37 -23.42 -4.26
CA LEU A 136 -25.75 -24.02 -3.08
C LEU A 136 -26.76 -24.65 -2.15
N LEU A 137 -27.93 -24.02 -1.91
CA LEU A 137 -29.03 -24.61 -1.17
C LEU A 137 -29.54 -25.89 -1.83
N GLY A 138 -29.63 -25.92 -3.17
CA GLY A 138 -29.94 -27.14 -3.90
C GLY A 138 -28.90 -28.24 -3.72
N ALA A 139 -27.61 -27.91 -3.64
CA ALA A 139 -26.55 -28.85 -3.33
C ALA A 139 -26.64 -29.39 -1.89
N LEU A 140 -27.06 -28.57 -0.92
CA LEU A 140 -27.33 -28.97 0.46
C LEU A 140 -28.58 -29.91 0.61
N GLY A 141 -29.38 -30.07 -0.45
CA GLY A 141 -30.54 -30.94 -0.46
C GLY A 141 -31.90 -30.20 -0.40
N TYR A 142 -31.93 -28.86 -0.35
CA TYR A 142 -33.17 -28.11 -0.35
C TYR A 142 -33.88 -28.21 -1.71
N ASP A 143 -35.16 -28.64 -1.68
CA ASP A 143 -35.99 -28.70 -2.89
C ASP A 143 -36.55 -27.30 -3.23
N ALA A 144 -36.22 -26.80 -4.39
CA ALA A 144 -36.62 -25.46 -4.81
C ALA A 144 -38.12 -25.21 -4.85
N THR A 145 -38.92 -26.24 -5.06
CA THR A 145 -40.40 -26.11 -5.06
C THR A 145 -40.96 -26.11 -3.65
N ALA A 146 -40.46 -27.00 -2.79
CA ALA A 146 -40.93 -27.13 -1.42
C ALA A 146 -40.58 -25.88 -0.59
N GLU A 147 -39.40 -25.31 -0.83
CA GLU A 147 -38.91 -24.11 -0.12
C GLU A 147 -39.36 -22.79 -0.74
N GLY A 148 -40.12 -22.84 -1.85
CA GLY A 148 -40.56 -21.60 -2.52
C GLY A 148 -39.47 -20.82 -3.27
N TYR A 149 -38.40 -21.49 -3.73
CA TYR A 149 -37.36 -20.87 -4.52
C TYR A 149 -37.77 -20.72 -5.99
N THR A 150 -39.07 -20.60 -6.24
CA THR A 150 -39.66 -20.41 -7.56
C THR A 150 -40.70 -19.29 -7.49
N GLY A 151 -41.11 -18.71 -8.66
CA GLY A 151 -42.06 -17.62 -8.73
C GLY A 151 -41.46 -16.27 -8.31
N ASN A 152 -42.30 -15.26 -8.06
CA ASN A 152 -41.89 -13.86 -7.92
C ASN A 152 -41.05 -13.55 -6.67
N ASN A 153 -41.24 -14.30 -5.60
CA ASN A 153 -40.58 -14.06 -4.31
C ASN A 153 -39.40 -15.03 -4.05
N TRP A 154 -38.94 -15.72 -5.05
CA TRP A 154 -37.93 -16.76 -4.89
C TRP A 154 -36.63 -16.25 -4.22
N SER A 155 -36.16 -15.04 -4.57
CA SER A 155 -34.94 -14.47 -4.03
C SER A 155 -35.06 -14.18 -2.52
N ILE A 156 -36.22 -13.75 -2.05
CA ILE A 156 -36.50 -13.51 -0.63
C ILE A 156 -36.43 -14.81 0.16
N GLN A 157 -37.03 -15.88 -0.38
CA GLN A 157 -37.02 -17.19 0.29
C GLN A 157 -35.61 -17.80 0.31
N VAL A 158 -34.84 -17.62 -0.77
CA VAL A 158 -33.42 -18.01 -0.83
C VAL A 158 -32.61 -17.25 0.19
N ALA A 159 -32.73 -15.91 0.23
CA ALA A 159 -32.02 -15.10 1.21
C ALA A 159 -32.35 -15.49 2.65
N LYS A 160 -33.63 -15.63 2.94
CA LYS A 160 -34.09 -16.04 4.29
C LYS A 160 -33.46 -17.37 4.75
N ARG A 161 -33.26 -18.32 3.84
CA ARG A 161 -32.69 -19.63 4.19
C ARG A 161 -31.14 -19.53 4.20
N ALA A 162 -30.54 -18.97 3.16
CA ALA A 162 -29.10 -18.92 3.00
C ALA A 162 -28.39 -18.09 4.07
N LEU A 163 -29.05 -17.05 4.58
CA LEU A 163 -28.53 -16.16 5.62
C LEU A 163 -29.10 -16.48 7.03
N SER A 164 -29.78 -17.62 7.20
CA SER A 164 -30.24 -18.03 8.53
C SER A 164 -29.09 -18.57 9.35
N ALA A 165 -29.09 -18.34 10.66
CA ALA A 165 -28.04 -18.80 11.58
C ALA A 165 -27.68 -20.30 11.49
N ASN A 166 -28.59 -21.14 10.99
CA ASN A 166 -28.32 -22.58 10.83
C ASN A 166 -27.66 -22.96 9.52
N VAL A 167 -27.58 -22.04 8.55
CA VAL A 167 -27.04 -22.30 7.21
C VAL A 167 -25.89 -21.34 6.87
N ASP A 168 -26.09 -20.10 7.14
CA ASP A 168 -25.20 -18.93 7.01
C ASP A 168 -24.12 -19.05 5.93
N LEU A 169 -24.57 -19.08 4.67
CA LEU A 169 -23.66 -19.19 3.53
C LEU A 169 -22.84 -17.92 3.30
N ALA A 170 -23.18 -16.83 3.97
CA ALA A 170 -22.48 -15.55 3.87
C ALA A 170 -21.60 -15.24 5.09
N ASP A 171 -21.41 -16.20 6.00
CA ASP A 171 -20.51 -16.07 7.14
C ASP A 171 -19.12 -15.58 6.70
N GLY A 172 -18.54 -14.58 7.39
CA GLY A 172 -17.25 -13.99 7.06
C GLY A 172 -17.26 -13.05 5.84
N LEU A 173 -18.44 -12.66 5.33
CA LEU A 173 -18.53 -11.71 4.22
C LEU A 173 -18.20 -10.28 4.68
N ASN A 174 -17.28 -9.62 4.03
CA ASN A 174 -16.97 -8.21 4.26
C ASN A 174 -18.15 -7.31 3.85
N GLY A 175 -18.87 -6.79 4.83
CA GLY A 175 -20.04 -5.94 4.66
C GLY A 175 -21.34 -6.71 4.37
N ASP A 176 -22.40 -5.98 4.01
CA ASP A 176 -23.73 -6.54 3.84
C ASP A 176 -23.85 -7.38 2.56
N PHE A 177 -24.53 -8.52 2.66
CA PHE A 177 -24.84 -9.36 1.50
C PHE A 177 -25.73 -8.63 0.49
N ASN A 178 -25.25 -8.47 -0.72
CA ASN A 178 -25.97 -7.88 -1.85
C ASN A 178 -26.33 -8.94 -2.89
N GLY A 179 -27.48 -9.59 -2.71
CA GLY A 179 -27.90 -10.70 -3.54
C GLY A 179 -28.24 -10.36 -5.01
N VAL A 180 -28.43 -9.09 -5.38
CA VAL A 180 -28.69 -8.67 -6.76
C VAL A 180 -27.40 -8.39 -7.55
N LYS A 181 -26.31 -8.09 -6.84
CA LYS A 181 -24.99 -7.89 -7.44
C LYS A 181 -24.50 -9.19 -8.08
N ALA A 182 -23.74 -9.06 -9.18
CA ALA A 182 -22.98 -10.20 -9.72
C ALA A 182 -21.96 -10.68 -8.69
N VAL A 183 -22.00 -11.98 -8.37
CA VAL A 183 -21.06 -12.59 -7.43
C VAL A 183 -19.65 -12.63 -8.01
N THR A 184 -18.68 -12.26 -7.24
CA THR A 184 -17.26 -12.37 -7.62
C THR A 184 -16.74 -13.80 -7.39
N ARG A 185 -15.57 -14.11 -7.92
CA ARG A 185 -14.98 -15.45 -7.75
C ARG A 185 -14.62 -15.73 -6.30
N GLU A 186 -14.09 -14.75 -5.57
CA GLU A 186 -13.79 -14.93 -4.14
C GLU A 186 -15.03 -15.01 -3.27
N GLU A 187 -16.07 -14.20 -3.54
CA GLU A 187 -17.39 -14.35 -2.87
C GLU A 187 -17.98 -15.73 -3.14
N ALA A 188 -17.87 -16.23 -4.37
CA ALA A 188 -18.33 -17.58 -4.70
C ALA A 188 -17.53 -18.68 -3.95
N CYS A 189 -16.23 -18.47 -3.76
CA CYS A 189 -15.41 -19.31 -2.90
C CYS A 189 -15.91 -19.31 -1.46
N LEU A 190 -16.14 -18.14 -0.89
CA LEU A 190 -16.61 -18.00 0.48
C LEU A 190 -17.96 -18.72 0.68
N TYR A 191 -18.93 -18.47 -0.19
CA TYR A 191 -20.26 -19.10 -0.10
C TYR A 191 -20.21 -20.62 -0.28
N ALA A 192 -19.37 -21.10 -1.19
CA ALA A 192 -19.18 -22.53 -1.39
C ALA A 192 -18.40 -23.17 -0.22
N PHE A 193 -17.45 -22.47 0.37
CA PHE A 193 -16.73 -22.88 1.57
C PHE A 193 -17.68 -23.01 2.77
N ASN A 194 -18.56 -22.02 2.99
CA ASN A 194 -19.56 -22.11 4.03
C ASN A 194 -20.56 -23.25 3.77
N THR A 195 -20.83 -23.56 2.50
CA THR A 195 -21.61 -24.77 2.15
C THR A 195 -20.96 -26.06 2.64
N LEU A 196 -19.60 -26.16 2.64
CA LEU A 196 -18.90 -27.32 3.16
C LEU A 196 -19.18 -27.55 4.65
N LYS A 197 -19.35 -26.47 5.42
CA LYS A 197 -19.59 -26.45 6.85
C LYS A 197 -21.09 -26.64 7.21
N ALA A 198 -21.99 -26.35 6.27
CA ALA A 198 -23.43 -26.37 6.51
C ALA A 198 -23.99 -27.78 6.60
N THR A 199 -24.99 -27.97 7.49
CA THR A 199 -25.73 -29.23 7.66
C THR A 199 -26.60 -29.49 6.44
N MET A 200 -26.52 -30.68 5.90
CA MET A 200 -27.37 -31.16 4.81
C MET A 200 -28.79 -31.43 5.27
N VAL A 201 -29.74 -31.40 4.34
CA VAL A 201 -31.14 -31.70 4.60
C VAL A 201 -31.68 -32.81 3.69
N GLU A 202 -32.71 -33.48 4.18
CA GLU A 202 -33.50 -34.46 3.44
C GLU A 202 -34.98 -34.22 3.65
N TYR A 203 -35.78 -34.84 2.81
CA TYR A 203 -37.27 -34.78 2.91
C TYR A 203 -37.80 -36.17 3.15
N GLU A 204 -38.49 -36.36 4.29
CA GLU A 204 -39.23 -37.60 4.56
C GLU A 204 -40.40 -37.69 3.59
N ASN A 205 -40.55 -38.81 2.92
CA ASN A 205 -41.63 -39.26 2.03
C ASN A 205 -42.62 -38.21 1.49
N SER A 206 -42.62 -37.97 0.20
CA SER A 206 -43.69 -37.22 -0.46
C SER A 206 -44.94 -38.10 -0.60
N ASN A 207 -46.01 -37.75 0.14
CA ASN A 207 -47.31 -38.30 -0.11
C ASN A 207 -47.91 -37.59 -1.32
N SER A 208 -48.13 -38.30 -2.41
CA SER A 208 -48.86 -37.81 -3.58
C SER A 208 -50.31 -38.27 -3.53
N VAL A 209 -51.25 -37.35 -3.54
CA VAL A 209 -52.66 -37.61 -3.68
C VAL A 209 -53.11 -37.10 -5.06
N THR A 210 -53.61 -37.97 -5.88
CA THR A 210 -54.15 -37.58 -7.18
C THR A 210 -55.67 -37.47 -7.05
N VAL A 211 -56.21 -36.26 -7.24
CA VAL A 211 -57.64 -35.97 -7.27
C VAL A 211 -57.98 -35.43 -8.64
N ASN A 212 -58.90 -36.05 -9.33
CA ASN A 212 -59.36 -35.65 -10.66
C ASN A 212 -58.22 -35.47 -11.72
N GLY A 213 -57.20 -36.35 -11.67
CA GLY A 213 -56.07 -36.26 -12.62
C GLY A 213 -55.01 -35.21 -12.26
N ILE A 214 -55.17 -34.45 -11.19
CA ILE A 214 -54.22 -33.51 -10.64
C ILE A 214 -53.50 -34.16 -9.46
N THR A 215 -52.20 -34.34 -9.56
CA THR A 215 -51.38 -34.89 -8.48
C THR A 215 -50.90 -33.80 -7.57
N PHE A 216 -51.37 -33.81 -6.34
CA PHE A 216 -50.87 -32.98 -5.25
C PHE A 216 -49.76 -33.75 -4.54
N THR A 217 -48.54 -33.33 -4.71
CA THR A 217 -47.41 -33.86 -3.95
C THR A 217 -47.12 -32.94 -2.79
N ASN A 218 -47.44 -33.41 -1.57
CA ASN A 218 -47.10 -32.71 -0.37
C ASN A 218 -45.69 -33.17 0.06
N LYS A 219 -44.69 -32.35 -0.16
CA LYS A 219 -43.38 -32.64 0.39
C LYS A 219 -43.34 -32.25 1.86
N SER A 220 -42.71 -33.06 2.68
CA SER A 220 -42.46 -32.75 4.07
C SER A 220 -41.53 -31.52 4.17
N THR A 221 -41.52 -30.89 5.33
CA THR A 221 -40.54 -29.86 5.66
C THR A 221 -39.11 -30.43 5.58
N ALA A 222 -38.17 -29.66 5.12
CA ALA A 222 -36.75 -30.02 5.15
C ALA A 222 -36.34 -30.39 6.57
N LYS A 223 -35.66 -31.51 6.72
CA LYS A 223 -35.19 -32.05 7.99
C LYS A 223 -33.65 -32.19 7.87
N GLU A 224 -32.96 -31.74 8.91
CA GLU A 224 -31.51 -31.92 8.97
C GLU A 224 -31.14 -33.41 8.92
N MET A 225 -30.14 -33.76 8.13
CA MET A 225 -29.58 -35.10 8.12
C MET A 225 -28.83 -35.36 9.42
N THR A 226 -29.13 -36.45 10.10
CA THR A 226 -28.50 -36.83 11.35
C THR A 226 -27.73 -38.12 11.22
N CYS A 227 -26.71 -38.30 12.05
CA CYS A 227 -25.93 -39.52 12.20
C CYS A 227 -25.76 -39.82 13.70
N VAL A 228 -25.09 -40.89 14.01
CA VAL A 228 -24.69 -41.13 15.41
C VAL A 228 -23.43 -40.30 15.66
N GLU A 229 -23.47 -39.47 16.68
CA GLU A 229 -22.37 -38.59 17.04
C GLU A 229 -21.04 -39.35 17.14
N GLY A 230 -20.01 -38.83 16.47
CA GLY A 230 -18.68 -39.42 16.39
C GLY A 230 -18.58 -40.68 15.53
N SER A 231 -19.64 -41.06 14.76
CA SER A 231 -19.60 -42.16 13.79
C SER A 231 -19.29 -41.70 12.37
N GLY A 232 -18.69 -42.58 11.55
CA GLY A 232 -18.36 -42.25 10.15
C GLY A 232 -17.38 -41.08 10.04
N ASN A 233 -17.84 -40.00 9.40
CA ASN A 233 -17.08 -38.80 9.23
C ASN A 233 -17.54 -37.66 10.17
N ASP A 234 -18.50 -37.88 11.04
CA ASP A 234 -18.92 -36.90 12.03
C ASP A 234 -17.74 -36.49 12.91
N GLY A 235 -17.46 -35.20 12.97
CA GLY A 235 -16.26 -34.65 13.60
C GLY A 235 -15.10 -34.37 12.62
N ASN A 236 -15.26 -34.61 11.34
CA ASN A 236 -14.30 -34.11 10.35
C ASN A 236 -14.43 -32.60 10.20
N ILE A 237 -15.63 -32.06 10.26
CA ILE A 237 -15.96 -30.64 10.23
C ILE A 237 -16.51 -30.20 11.60
N LYS A 238 -17.56 -30.86 12.07
CA LYS A 238 -18.18 -30.59 13.36
C LYS A 238 -18.69 -31.89 13.98
N LYS A 239 -18.44 -32.06 15.25
CA LYS A 239 -18.92 -33.24 15.97
C LYS A 239 -20.23 -32.89 16.70
N ASP A 240 -21.36 -33.06 16.01
CA ASP A 240 -22.69 -32.65 16.52
C ASP A 240 -23.81 -33.63 16.20
N GLY A 241 -23.47 -34.86 15.71
CA GLY A 241 -24.46 -35.84 15.31
C GLY A 241 -25.31 -35.50 14.11
N LYS A 242 -24.87 -34.47 13.35
CA LYS A 242 -25.46 -34.05 12.08
C LYS A 242 -24.48 -34.39 10.94
N VAL A 243 -24.95 -34.25 9.72
CA VAL A 243 -24.13 -34.52 8.53
C VAL A 243 -23.86 -33.22 7.82
N GLN A 244 -22.68 -32.66 7.97
CA GLN A 244 -22.23 -31.50 7.19
C GLN A 244 -21.92 -31.93 5.74
N PHE A 245 -22.04 -30.97 4.80
CA PHE A 245 -21.82 -31.24 3.37
C PHE A 245 -20.45 -31.87 3.12
N ALA A 246 -19.39 -31.31 3.71
CA ALA A 246 -18.04 -31.85 3.51
C ALA A 246 -17.87 -33.26 4.11
N GLU A 247 -18.52 -33.58 5.20
CA GLU A 247 -18.45 -34.91 5.82
C GLU A 247 -19.05 -36.00 4.91
N LYS A 248 -20.04 -35.61 4.09
CA LYS A 248 -20.64 -36.52 3.11
C LYS A 248 -19.83 -36.63 1.82
N TYR A 249 -19.34 -35.50 1.28
CA TYR A 249 -18.76 -35.47 -0.07
C TYR A 249 -17.23 -35.30 -0.10
N PHE A 250 -16.62 -34.83 0.99
CA PHE A 250 -15.20 -34.56 1.14
C PHE A 250 -14.62 -35.23 2.39
N SER A 251 -14.78 -36.55 2.53
CA SER A 251 -14.38 -37.29 3.72
C SER A 251 -12.90 -37.14 4.15
N ASP A 252 -12.05 -36.74 3.22
CA ASP A 252 -10.63 -36.45 3.46
C ASP A 252 -10.36 -35.01 3.91
N LEU A 253 -11.37 -34.12 3.90
CA LEU A 253 -11.27 -32.75 4.39
C LEU A 253 -11.58 -32.73 5.89
N LYS A 254 -10.70 -32.10 6.65
CA LYS A 254 -10.87 -31.95 8.09
C LYS A 254 -10.59 -30.55 8.56
N ALA A 255 -11.46 -30.07 9.45
CA ALA A 255 -11.29 -28.92 10.27
C ALA A 255 -10.97 -29.36 11.70
N ALA A 256 -9.99 -28.79 12.33
CA ALA A 256 -9.67 -29.07 13.72
C ALA A 256 -9.32 -27.77 14.46
N PRO A 257 -9.75 -27.62 15.71
CA PRO A 257 -9.32 -26.51 16.55
C PRO A 257 -7.79 -26.46 16.63
N ALA A 258 -7.25 -25.26 16.58
CA ALA A 258 -5.82 -24.98 16.67
C ALA A 258 -5.61 -23.62 17.33
N THR A 259 -4.38 -23.25 17.52
CA THR A 259 -3.96 -21.91 17.90
C THR A 259 -2.91 -21.46 16.90
N ASP A 260 -2.98 -20.21 16.44
CA ASP A 260 -1.96 -19.66 15.55
C ASP A 260 -0.73 -19.16 16.32
N ASP A 261 0.23 -18.59 15.61
CA ASP A 261 1.49 -18.09 16.18
C ASP A 261 1.31 -16.88 17.10
N LEU A 262 0.15 -16.21 17.06
CA LEU A 262 -0.20 -15.07 17.91
C LEU A 262 -1.10 -15.44 19.09
N GLY A 263 -1.53 -16.70 19.16
CA GLY A 263 -2.40 -17.18 20.23
C GLY A 263 -3.90 -17.09 19.93
N HIS A 264 -4.27 -16.74 18.70
CA HIS A 264 -5.68 -16.72 18.32
C HIS A 264 -6.26 -18.13 18.24
N PRO A 265 -7.44 -18.39 18.80
CA PRO A 265 -8.22 -19.56 18.43
C PRO A 265 -8.34 -19.62 16.90
N SER A 266 -8.05 -20.78 16.36
CA SER A 266 -7.87 -20.94 14.93
C SER A 266 -8.46 -22.25 14.44
N THR A 267 -8.76 -22.31 13.15
CA THR A 267 -9.15 -23.54 12.47
C THR A 267 -8.01 -24.05 11.59
N LYS A 268 -7.54 -25.26 11.89
CA LYS A 268 -6.56 -25.94 11.07
C LYS A 268 -7.25 -26.83 10.05
N TRP A 269 -7.06 -26.55 8.78
CA TRP A 269 -7.56 -27.33 7.66
C TRP A 269 -6.51 -28.31 7.13
N THR A 270 -6.99 -29.54 6.83
CA THR A 270 -6.18 -30.56 6.17
C THR A 270 -6.97 -31.25 5.06
N TRP A 271 -6.29 -31.58 3.96
CA TRP A 271 -6.82 -32.35 2.84
C TRP A 271 -5.96 -33.57 2.58
N LYS A 272 -6.52 -34.77 2.61
CA LYS A 272 -5.76 -36.04 2.43
C LYS A 272 -4.54 -36.14 3.34
N LYS A 273 -4.63 -35.62 4.58
CA LYS A 273 -3.59 -35.50 5.60
C LYS A 273 -2.56 -34.36 5.37
N ASP A 274 -2.55 -33.74 4.21
CA ASP A 274 -1.69 -32.59 3.96
C ASP A 274 -2.31 -31.34 4.60
N LYS A 275 -1.49 -30.52 5.24
CA LYS A 275 -1.94 -29.25 5.84
C LYS A 275 -2.26 -28.24 4.72
N ILE A 276 -3.46 -27.69 4.73
CA ILE A 276 -3.83 -26.55 3.88
C ILE A 276 -3.38 -25.25 4.55
N GLY A 277 -3.83 -25.03 5.77
CA GLY A 277 -3.52 -23.82 6.52
C GLY A 277 -4.04 -23.88 7.95
N THR A 278 -3.67 -22.88 8.74
CA THR A 278 -4.26 -22.56 10.03
C THR A 278 -4.74 -21.12 9.92
N TYR A 279 -6.01 -20.87 10.17
CA TYR A 279 -6.66 -19.58 9.98
C TYR A 279 -7.27 -19.14 11.29
N ALA A 280 -6.92 -17.94 11.74
CA ALA A 280 -7.49 -17.37 12.95
C ALA A 280 -8.99 -17.21 12.82
N ASN A 281 -9.69 -17.57 13.88
CA ASN A 281 -11.12 -17.26 14.01
C ASN A 281 -11.25 -15.74 14.23
N GLU A 282 -12.37 -15.17 13.80
CA GLU A 282 -12.68 -13.78 14.11
C GLU A 282 -12.92 -13.63 15.61
N ALA A 283 -12.34 -12.61 16.22
CA ALA A 283 -12.60 -12.30 17.61
C ALA A 283 -14.04 -11.79 17.77
N ASP A 284 -14.73 -12.22 18.81
CA ASP A 284 -16.06 -11.73 19.13
C ASP A 284 -16.03 -10.25 19.48
N GLU A 285 -14.97 -9.78 20.17
CA GLU A 285 -14.71 -8.38 20.45
C GLU A 285 -13.22 -8.06 20.37
N THR A 286 -12.91 -6.87 19.85
CA THR A 286 -11.53 -6.35 19.75
C THR A 286 -11.47 -4.95 20.34
N TYR A 287 -10.56 -4.74 21.28
CA TYR A 287 -10.29 -3.46 21.92
C TYR A 287 -8.88 -2.99 21.61
N THR A 288 -8.74 -1.69 21.49
CA THR A 288 -7.42 -1.06 21.29
C THR A 288 -7.14 -0.14 22.45
N LEU A 289 -6.07 -0.41 23.18
CA LEU A 289 -5.69 0.39 24.34
C LEU A 289 -5.11 1.72 23.91
N THR A 290 -5.64 2.82 24.45
CA THR A 290 -5.23 4.18 24.12
C THR A 290 -4.39 4.84 25.23
N GLY A 291 -3.90 4.10 26.20
CA GLY A 291 -3.09 4.61 27.30
C GLY A 291 -2.59 3.50 28.22
N THR A 292 -1.79 3.90 29.18
CA THR A 292 -1.42 3.06 30.32
C THR A 292 -2.62 2.98 31.26
N TYR A 293 -3.19 1.81 31.38
CA TYR A 293 -4.19 1.56 32.41
C TYR A 293 -3.49 1.37 33.75
N GLU A 294 -3.79 2.22 34.72
CA GLU A 294 -3.44 1.98 36.12
C GLU A 294 -4.32 0.83 36.65
N ILE A 295 -3.92 -0.38 36.34
CA ILE A 295 -4.54 -1.59 36.91
C ILE A 295 -4.12 -1.60 38.37
N GLY A 296 -5.09 -1.54 39.25
CA GLY A 296 -4.84 -1.68 40.70
C GLY A 296 -3.94 -2.88 40.96
N THR A 297 -3.17 -2.87 42.06
CA THR A 297 -2.10 -3.80 42.43
C THR A 297 -2.46 -5.28 42.52
N GLY A 298 -3.54 -5.73 41.88
CA GLY A 298 -3.99 -7.14 41.79
C GLY A 298 -3.10 -7.96 40.88
N LYS A 299 -2.71 -9.13 41.35
CA LYS A 299 -1.81 -10.08 40.68
C LYS A 299 -2.58 -11.25 40.02
N ASP A 300 -3.84 -11.09 39.75
CA ASP A 300 -4.71 -12.18 39.26
C ASP A 300 -5.57 -11.74 38.05
N TYR A 301 -6.21 -12.69 37.39
CA TYR A 301 -7.15 -12.44 36.31
C TYR A 301 -8.36 -11.57 36.68
N ALA A 302 -8.64 -11.35 37.99
CA ALA A 302 -9.64 -10.40 38.40
C ALA A 302 -9.28 -8.97 37.97
N SER A 303 -7.99 -8.65 37.88
CA SER A 303 -7.50 -7.38 37.37
C SER A 303 -7.68 -7.25 35.86
N LEU A 304 -7.46 -8.31 35.07
CA LEU A 304 -7.79 -8.35 33.64
C LEU A 304 -9.30 -8.14 33.44
N LEU A 305 -10.14 -8.89 34.17
CA LEU A 305 -11.59 -8.74 34.09
C LEU A 305 -12.05 -7.35 34.48
N ALA A 306 -11.41 -6.70 35.46
CA ALA A 306 -11.73 -5.34 35.84
C ALA A 306 -11.44 -4.33 34.73
N VAL A 307 -10.32 -4.50 34.01
CA VAL A 307 -10.00 -3.69 32.83
C VAL A 307 -11.02 -3.92 31.72
N LEU A 308 -11.34 -5.17 31.42
CA LEU A 308 -12.29 -5.53 30.37
C LEU A 308 -13.74 -5.05 30.68
N LYS A 309 -14.06 -4.85 31.97
CA LYS A 309 -15.34 -4.28 32.41
C LYS A 309 -15.36 -2.77 32.56
N ASP A 310 -14.27 -2.10 32.27
CA ASP A 310 -14.26 -0.63 32.27
C ASP A 310 -15.22 -0.10 31.19
N GLU A 311 -15.88 1.03 31.48
CA GLU A 311 -16.89 1.60 30.58
C GLU A 311 -16.34 1.96 29.19
N ASP A 312 -15.01 2.11 29.06
CA ASP A 312 -14.34 2.37 27.78
C ASP A 312 -14.17 1.11 26.91
N PHE A 313 -14.41 -0.10 27.46
CA PHE A 313 -14.22 -1.37 26.75
C PHE A 313 -15.54 -2.05 26.36
N THR A 314 -16.38 -2.38 27.31
CA THR A 314 -17.62 -3.12 27.04
C THR A 314 -18.80 -2.59 27.84
N ASP A 315 -19.97 -2.58 27.21
CA ASP A 315 -21.24 -2.39 27.91
C ASP A 315 -21.70 -3.66 28.67
N ASN A 316 -21.02 -4.80 28.46
CA ASN A 316 -21.36 -6.08 29.08
C ASN A 316 -20.85 -6.16 30.53
N LYS A 317 -21.68 -5.74 31.49
CA LYS A 317 -21.38 -5.81 32.93
C LYS A 317 -21.39 -7.22 33.51
N ASP A 318 -21.99 -8.17 32.80
CA ASP A 318 -22.08 -9.58 33.18
C ASP A 318 -20.92 -10.45 32.70
N LEU A 319 -19.98 -9.86 31.97
CA LEU A 319 -18.78 -10.50 31.42
C LEU A 319 -18.05 -11.32 32.51
N LYS A 320 -17.67 -12.53 32.20
CA LYS A 320 -16.91 -13.46 33.06
C LYS A 320 -15.77 -14.08 32.25
N LEU A 321 -14.71 -14.45 32.92
CA LEU A 321 -13.69 -15.33 32.34
C LEU A 321 -14.03 -16.78 32.67
N ALA A 322 -13.85 -17.68 31.70
CA ALA A 322 -13.93 -19.11 31.94
C ALA A 322 -12.95 -19.55 33.04
N LYS A 323 -13.23 -20.62 33.73
CA LYS A 323 -12.36 -21.14 34.80
C LYS A 323 -10.97 -21.53 34.27
N ASP A 324 -10.95 -22.00 33.04
CA ASP A 324 -9.78 -22.46 32.28
C ASP A 324 -9.52 -21.57 31.04
N VAL A 325 -9.79 -20.26 31.20
CA VAL A 325 -9.57 -19.29 30.15
C VAL A 325 -8.11 -19.34 29.64
N ASP A 326 -7.96 -19.42 28.34
CA ASP A 326 -6.67 -19.32 27.69
C ASP A 326 -6.28 -17.85 27.51
N VAL A 327 -5.07 -17.48 27.90
CA VAL A 327 -4.56 -16.11 27.73
C VAL A 327 -3.23 -16.14 27.00
N TYR A 328 -3.11 -15.37 25.94
CA TYR A 328 -1.89 -15.24 25.14
C TYR A 328 -1.42 -13.78 25.11
N VAL A 329 -0.09 -13.60 25.17
CA VAL A 329 0.57 -12.31 24.96
C VAL A 329 1.59 -12.48 23.84
N ASN A 330 1.37 -11.81 22.70
CA ASN A 330 2.21 -11.96 21.51
C ASN A 330 2.45 -13.44 21.14
N GLY A 331 1.42 -14.27 21.22
CA GLY A 331 1.48 -15.70 20.93
C GLY A 331 2.00 -16.59 22.07
N ALA A 332 2.58 -16.03 23.10
CA ALA A 332 3.04 -16.81 24.26
C ALA A 332 1.88 -17.07 25.24
N ALA A 333 1.58 -18.34 25.48
CA ALA A 333 0.57 -18.72 26.47
C ALA A 333 1.00 -18.30 27.88
N VAL A 334 0.11 -17.64 28.59
CA VAL A 334 0.32 -17.17 29.97
C VAL A 334 -0.46 -18.06 30.93
N LYS A 335 0.21 -18.67 31.87
CA LYS A 335 -0.45 -19.53 32.88
C LYS A 335 -1.17 -18.67 33.91
N THR A 336 -2.23 -19.24 34.51
CA THR A 336 -3.02 -18.58 35.58
C THR A 336 -2.17 -18.14 36.77
N THR A 337 -1.02 -18.80 37.00
CA THR A 337 -0.04 -18.43 38.02
C THR A 337 0.87 -17.28 37.64
N GLU A 338 0.81 -16.83 36.38
CA GLU A 338 1.66 -15.79 35.79
C GLU A 338 0.83 -14.55 35.40
N ALA A 339 -0.31 -14.33 36.03
CA ALA A 339 -1.23 -13.22 35.76
C ALA A 339 -0.54 -11.84 35.83
N GLU A 340 0.58 -11.72 36.55
CA GLU A 340 1.41 -10.52 36.56
C GLU A 340 1.97 -10.17 35.16
N ALA A 341 2.23 -11.21 34.33
CA ALA A 341 2.69 -11.01 32.94
C ALA A 341 1.59 -10.40 32.06
N VAL A 342 0.35 -10.81 32.27
CA VAL A 342 -0.83 -10.25 31.56
C VAL A 342 -1.03 -8.78 31.91
N VAL A 343 -1.06 -8.48 33.22
CA VAL A 343 -1.18 -7.12 33.73
C VAL A 343 -0.04 -6.24 33.18
N LYS A 344 1.19 -6.75 33.19
CA LYS A 344 2.36 -6.05 32.63
C LYS A 344 2.23 -5.83 31.11
N ALA A 345 1.67 -6.78 30.36
CA ALA A 345 1.44 -6.63 28.93
C ALA A 345 0.39 -5.55 28.63
N LEU A 346 -0.66 -5.46 29.43
CA LEU A 346 -1.69 -4.43 29.32
C LEU A 346 -1.18 -3.03 29.72
N MET A 347 -0.20 -2.98 30.64
CA MET A 347 0.45 -1.74 31.07
C MET A 347 1.63 -1.34 30.19
N ASN A 348 1.91 -2.11 29.14
CA ASN A 348 3.08 -1.84 28.30
C ASN A 348 2.83 -0.61 27.45
N ASP A 349 3.74 0.38 27.54
CA ASP A 349 3.86 1.54 26.64
C ASP A 349 4.38 1.09 25.27
N ALA A 350 3.74 0.11 24.66
CA ALA A 350 4.12 -0.32 23.33
C ALA A 350 3.85 0.83 22.36
N LYS A 351 4.91 1.33 21.72
CA LYS A 351 4.81 2.46 20.79
C LYS A 351 3.84 2.17 19.65
N GLY A 352 3.82 0.93 19.17
CA GLY A 352 2.90 0.47 18.15
C GLY A 352 1.45 0.29 18.64
N GLY A 353 1.20 0.42 19.95
CA GLY A 353 -0.10 0.22 20.58
C GLY A 353 -0.36 -1.23 20.98
N THR A 354 -1.45 -1.44 21.69
CA THR A 354 -1.87 -2.77 22.17
C THR A 354 -3.31 -3.05 21.75
N THR A 355 -3.56 -4.24 21.21
CA THR A 355 -4.92 -4.76 21.00
C THR A 355 -5.20 -5.89 21.97
N VAL A 356 -6.44 -5.99 22.39
CA VAL A 356 -6.98 -7.08 23.20
C VAL A 356 -8.17 -7.67 22.47
N GLU A 357 -8.13 -8.96 22.21
CA GLU A 357 -9.18 -9.68 21.51
C GLU A 357 -9.83 -10.70 22.45
N LEU A 358 -11.13 -10.75 22.45
CA LEU A 358 -11.95 -11.65 23.27
C LEU A 358 -12.65 -12.66 22.38
N TYR A 359 -12.60 -13.92 22.81
CA TYR A 359 -13.30 -15.03 22.19
C TYR A 359 -14.24 -15.63 23.21
N TYR A 360 -15.55 -15.55 22.93
CA TYR A 360 -16.58 -16.01 23.82
C TYR A 360 -16.86 -17.50 23.68
N ASN A 361 -17.41 -18.05 24.76
CA ASN A 361 -17.92 -19.41 24.77
C ASN A 361 -19.12 -19.55 23.80
N ASP A 362 -19.15 -20.61 23.02
CA ASP A 362 -20.23 -20.85 22.07
C ASP A 362 -21.61 -20.96 22.72
N ASP A 363 -21.67 -21.46 23.95
CA ASP A 363 -22.90 -21.72 24.69
C ASP A 363 -23.31 -20.54 25.59
N ASP A 364 -22.39 -19.68 26.00
CA ASP A 364 -22.62 -18.54 26.91
C ASP A 364 -21.80 -17.32 26.49
N LYS A 365 -22.40 -16.39 25.81
CA LYS A 365 -21.77 -15.15 25.30
C LYS A 365 -21.37 -14.15 26.39
N ASP A 366 -21.63 -14.42 27.65
CA ASP A 366 -21.09 -13.67 28.79
C ASP A 366 -19.77 -14.24 29.31
N VAL A 367 -19.33 -15.40 28.78
CA VAL A 367 -18.11 -16.10 29.22
C VAL A 367 -17.04 -16.02 28.13
N VAL A 368 -15.89 -15.49 28.50
CA VAL A 368 -14.70 -15.42 27.63
C VAL A 368 -13.85 -16.67 27.84
N ASP A 369 -13.65 -17.44 26.78
CA ASP A 369 -12.83 -18.65 26.77
C ASP A 369 -11.36 -18.38 26.41
N CYS A 370 -11.09 -17.35 25.58
CA CYS A 370 -9.74 -16.99 25.23
C CYS A 370 -9.58 -15.46 25.16
N VAL A 371 -8.42 -14.99 25.59
CA VAL A 371 -7.98 -13.59 25.50
C VAL A 371 -6.62 -13.54 24.81
N THR A 372 -6.54 -12.77 23.73
CA THR A 372 -5.27 -12.51 23.03
C THR A 372 -4.87 -11.05 23.21
N ILE A 373 -3.64 -10.81 23.65
CA ILE A 373 -3.08 -9.49 23.88
C ILE A 373 -1.89 -9.31 22.92
N LEU A 374 -1.98 -8.33 22.03
CA LEU A 374 -1.00 -8.07 20.99
C LEU A 374 -0.36 -6.70 21.22
N ASN A 375 0.91 -6.69 21.59
CA ASN A 375 1.71 -5.48 21.75
C ASN A 375 2.54 -5.24 20.49
N TYR A 376 2.19 -4.21 19.75
CA TYR A 376 2.87 -3.85 18.51
C TYR A 376 4.10 -2.98 18.76
N SER A 377 5.17 -3.24 18.02
CA SER A 377 6.27 -2.30 17.81
C SER A 377 5.97 -1.46 16.56
N ILE A 378 6.58 -0.28 16.45
CA ILE A 378 6.60 0.53 15.24
C ILE A 378 8.06 0.82 14.89
N GLY A 379 8.41 0.69 13.62
CA GLY A 379 9.77 0.98 13.13
C GLY A 379 9.76 1.38 11.67
N GLN A 380 10.74 2.18 11.27
CA GLN A 380 10.91 2.60 9.87
C GLN A 380 11.67 1.53 9.09
N ILE A 381 11.26 1.28 7.85
CA ILE A 381 11.99 0.47 6.89
C ILE A 381 13.13 1.34 6.34
N LYS A 382 14.35 1.08 6.76
CA LYS A 382 15.53 1.89 6.43
C LYS A 382 16.22 1.42 5.14
N ASP A 383 15.89 0.26 4.63
CA ASP A 383 16.51 -0.28 3.41
C ASP A 383 15.69 -1.48 2.91
N VAL A 384 15.59 -1.63 1.61
CA VAL A 384 14.98 -2.77 0.93
C VAL A 384 15.98 -3.35 -0.05
N SER A 385 16.26 -4.63 0.03
CA SER A 385 17.31 -5.23 -0.78
C SER A 385 16.89 -6.56 -1.40
N THR A 386 17.14 -6.71 -2.69
CA THR A 386 17.05 -7.98 -3.42
C THR A 386 18.38 -8.75 -3.43
N LYS A 387 19.43 -8.20 -2.79
CA LYS A 387 20.74 -8.86 -2.67
C LYS A 387 20.67 -9.93 -1.58
N LEU A 388 20.38 -11.16 -1.98
CA LEU A 388 20.23 -12.32 -1.11
C LEU A 388 21.41 -13.29 -1.31
N THR A 389 21.77 -13.99 -0.24
CA THR A 389 22.70 -15.11 -0.30
C THR A 389 22.06 -16.31 -1.03
N LYS A 390 22.87 -17.29 -1.43
CA LYS A 390 22.34 -18.48 -2.08
C LYS A 390 21.36 -19.23 -1.16
N ASP A 391 21.70 -19.37 0.11
CA ASP A 391 20.86 -20.07 1.09
C ASP A 391 19.50 -19.37 1.27
N GLN A 392 19.49 -18.02 1.36
CA GLN A 392 18.25 -17.24 1.45
C GLN A 392 17.35 -17.42 0.22
N LYS A 393 17.92 -17.52 -0.99
CA LYS A 393 17.17 -17.80 -2.22
C LYS A 393 16.68 -19.24 -2.30
N ASP A 394 17.50 -20.19 -1.82
CA ASP A 394 17.13 -21.62 -1.77
C ASP A 394 15.98 -21.83 -0.76
N ASP A 395 15.90 -21.00 0.29
CA ASP A 395 14.80 -20.95 1.27
C ASP A 395 13.56 -20.19 0.77
N GLY A 396 13.59 -19.66 -0.46
CA GLY A 396 12.45 -19.05 -1.12
C GLY A 396 12.28 -17.54 -0.94
N ALA A 397 13.21 -16.86 -0.26
CA ALA A 397 13.17 -15.42 -0.15
C ALA A 397 13.45 -14.73 -1.50
N THR A 398 12.77 -13.63 -1.75
CA THR A 398 12.93 -12.79 -2.96
C THR A 398 13.52 -11.42 -2.64
N SER A 399 13.32 -10.94 -1.41
CA SER A 399 13.82 -9.66 -0.92
C SER A 399 14.01 -9.70 0.60
N LYS A 400 14.52 -8.62 1.15
CA LYS A 400 14.62 -8.39 2.60
C LYS A 400 14.46 -6.92 2.91
N ILE A 401 13.92 -6.63 4.08
CA ILE A 401 13.74 -5.27 4.60
C ILE A 401 14.59 -5.06 5.84
N LYS A 402 15.05 -3.84 6.06
CA LYS A 402 15.81 -3.46 7.25
C LYS A 402 14.95 -2.59 8.15
N VAL A 403 14.60 -3.10 9.34
CA VAL A 403 13.80 -2.37 10.33
C VAL A 403 14.60 -2.33 11.64
N GLU A 404 14.72 -1.14 12.26
CA GLU A 404 15.48 -0.95 13.50
C GLU A 404 16.88 -1.59 13.47
N GLY A 405 17.58 -1.42 12.34
CA GLY A 405 18.93 -1.93 12.13
C GLY A 405 19.06 -3.41 11.84
N LYS A 406 17.98 -4.17 11.81
CA LYS A 406 17.96 -5.64 11.58
C LYS A 406 17.35 -5.96 10.23
N TRP A 407 17.88 -6.96 9.54
CA TRP A 407 17.34 -7.49 8.31
C TRP A 407 16.34 -8.61 8.57
N TYR A 408 15.21 -8.54 7.87
CA TYR A 408 14.15 -9.56 7.84
C TYR A 408 13.91 -9.98 6.41
N LEU A 409 13.88 -11.29 6.14
CA LEU A 409 13.54 -11.81 4.81
C LEU A 409 12.03 -11.64 4.57
N ASP A 410 11.62 -11.42 3.33
CA ASP A 410 10.22 -11.23 2.96
C ASP A 410 9.34 -12.43 3.36
N ASN A 411 9.86 -13.65 3.29
CA ASN A 411 9.16 -14.85 3.73
C ASN A 411 9.16 -15.09 5.26
N ASP A 412 9.95 -14.33 6.03
CA ASP A 412 9.95 -14.31 7.50
C ASP A 412 9.10 -13.16 8.06
N VAL A 413 8.45 -12.38 7.19
CA VAL A 413 7.59 -11.24 7.55
C VAL A 413 6.15 -11.56 7.18
N VAL A 414 5.34 -11.93 8.16
CA VAL A 414 3.91 -12.18 7.94
C VAL A 414 3.21 -10.86 7.62
N GLY A 415 2.49 -10.82 6.49
CA GLY A 415 1.85 -9.62 5.99
C GLY A 415 2.69 -8.80 5.00
N PHE A 416 3.88 -9.29 4.62
CA PHE A 416 4.74 -8.61 3.65
C PHE A 416 4.06 -8.41 2.28
N ASP A 417 4.14 -7.19 1.77
CA ASP A 417 3.76 -6.84 0.39
C ASP A 417 4.84 -5.91 -0.19
N SER A 418 5.53 -6.36 -1.22
CA SER A 418 6.63 -5.64 -1.86
C SER A 418 6.25 -4.27 -2.45
N LYS A 419 4.95 -3.98 -2.60
CA LYS A 419 4.48 -2.67 -3.09
C LYS A 419 4.34 -1.62 -2.00
N THR A 420 4.18 -2.05 -0.77
CA THR A 420 3.93 -1.18 0.39
C THR A 420 5.05 -1.20 1.41
N TYR A 421 5.85 -2.29 1.43
CA TYR A 421 7.04 -2.40 2.28
C TYR A 421 8.25 -1.83 1.55
N VAL A 422 8.24 -0.52 1.37
CA VAL A 422 9.28 0.24 0.68
C VAL A 422 10.14 1.00 1.66
N GLU A 423 11.28 1.52 1.21
CA GLU A 423 12.14 2.38 2.01
C GLU A 423 11.35 3.59 2.53
N ASP A 424 11.66 4.02 3.75
CA ASP A 424 11.00 5.07 4.53
C ASP A 424 9.58 4.76 5.04
N ALA A 425 8.92 3.70 4.58
CA ALA A 425 7.64 3.29 5.15
C ALA A 425 7.79 2.86 6.62
N TYR A 426 6.80 3.18 7.45
CA TYR A 426 6.75 2.71 8.83
C TYR A 426 5.91 1.44 8.93
N VAL A 427 6.43 0.44 9.63
CA VAL A 427 5.77 -0.85 9.86
C VAL A 427 5.41 -1.03 11.32
N LEU A 428 4.17 -1.46 11.57
CA LEU A 428 3.71 -2.01 12.86
C LEU A 428 3.94 -3.51 12.84
N TYR A 429 4.58 -4.07 13.85
CA TYR A 429 4.94 -5.47 13.84
C TYR A 429 5.01 -6.11 15.23
N ILE A 430 4.85 -7.44 15.25
CA ILE A 430 5.07 -8.29 16.41
C ILE A 430 6.16 -9.30 16.06
N LEU A 431 7.19 -9.39 16.87
CA LEU A 431 8.29 -10.33 16.67
C LEU A 431 7.95 -11.69 17.27
N LYS A 432 8.08 -12.75 16.48
CA LYS A 432 8.10 -14.13 16.95
C LYS A 432 9.49 -14.51 17.44
N SER A 433 10.51 -14.00 16.77
CA SER A 433 11.93 -14.19 17.10
C SER A 433 12.72 -12.95 16.72
N THR A 434 14.04 -13.01 16.88
CA THR A 434 14.92 -11.91 16.46
C THR A 434 15.02 -11.72 14.94
N THR A 435 14.49 -12.66 14.15
CA THR A 435 14.57 -12.67 12.67
C THR A 435 13.23 -12.88 11.99
N GLU A 436 12.14 -13.06 12.74
CA GLU A 436 10.83 -13.40 12.21
C GLU A 436 9.75 -12.49 12.81
N MET A 437 8.92 -11.88 11.98
CA MET A 437 7.75 -11.11 12.36
C MET A 437 6.51 -11.99 12.25
N SER A 438 5.86 -12.29 13.37
CA SER A 438 4.61 -13.05 13.38
C SER A 438 3.39 -12.26 12.90
N ALA A 439 3.50 -10.95 12.93
CA ALA A 439 2.53 -10.02 12.36
C ALA A 439 3.25 -8.77 11.88
N SER A 440 2.80 -8.21 10.76
CA SER A 440 3.24 -6.89 10.35
C SER A 440 2.22 -6.20 9.44
N GLN A 441 2.21 -4.88 9.45
CA GLN A 441 1.42 -4.02 8.56
C GLN A 441 2.07 -2.66 8.44
N ILE A 442 1.85 -1.99 7.32
CA ILE A 442 2.28 -0.60 7.17
C ILE A 442 1.45 0.29 8.10
N ALA A 443 2.13 1.16 8.85
CA ALA A 443 1.48 2.12 9.72
C ALA A 443 0.66 3.12 8.88
N ALA A 444 -0.52 3.48 9.36
CA ALA A 444 -1.31 4.50 8.69
C ALA A 444 -0.59 5.85 8.79
N GLU A 445 -0.45 6.52 7.68
CA GLU A 445 0.19 7.82 7.56
C GLU A 445 -0.87 8.93 7.49
N ILE A 446 -0.62 10.03 8.18
CA ILE A 446 -1.32 11.30 8.01
C ILE A 446 -0.27 12.37 7.73
N THR A 447 -0.51 13.22 6.77
CA THR A 447 0.35 14.35 6.43
C THR A 447 -0.35 15.65 6.80
N GLY A 448 0.43 16.65 7.19
CA GLY A 448 -0.12 17.97 7.49
C GLY A 448 0.72 18.77 8.47
N LYS A 449 0.17 19.91 8.90
CA LYS A 449 0.83 20.83 9.82
C LYS A 449 0.18 20.77 11.20
N VAL A 450 1.01 20.74 12.26
CA VAL A 450 0.55 20.82 13.65
C VAL A 450 0.13 22.25 13.97
N THR A 451 -1.15 22.45 14.19
CA THR A 451 -1.72 23.79 14.45
C THR A 451 -1.96 24.07 15.93
N ALA A 452 -1.97 23.06 16.78
CA ALA A 452 -2.12 23.22 18.22
C ALA A 452 -1.68 21.96 18.98
N ILE A 453 -1.11 22.16 20.17
CA ILE A 453 -0.86 21.13 21.18
C ILE A 453 -1.83 21.35 22.34
N LYS A 454 -2.48 20.29 22.81
CA LYS A 454 -3.40 20.36 23.95
C LYS A 454 -3.03 19.33 25.02
N GLY A 455 -2.68 19.81 26.20
CA GLY A 455 -2.17 18.95 27.25
C GLY A 455 -0.79 18.41 26.90
N SER A 456 -0.48 17.20 27.34
CA SER A 456 0.83 16.56 27.14
C SER A 456 0.80 15.39 26.16
N ASP A 457 -0.33 15.16 25.47
CA ASP A 457 -0.55 13.94 24.68
C ASP A 457 -1.47 14.13 23.47
N LYS A 458 -1.79 15.38 23.08
CA LYS A 458 -2.71 15.66 21.97
C LYS A 458 -2.14 16.73 21.06
N ALA A 459 -2.09 16.43 19.76
CA ALA A 459 -1.74 17.34 18.69
C ALA A 459 -2.92 17.52 17.73
N THR A 460 -3.07 18.72 17.18
CA THR A 460 -4.03 19.00 16.11
C THR A 460 -3.26 19.14 14.80
N VAL A 461 -3.44 18.17 13.89
CA VAL A 461 -2.84 18.17 12.54
C VAL A 461 -3.94 18.53 11.56
N ASP A 462 -3.77 19.60 10.82
CA ASP A 462 -4.75 20.13 9.83
C ASP A 462 -6.20 20.15 10.36
N GLY A 463 -6.37 20.63 11.58
CA GLY A 463 -7.69 20.76 12.22
C GLY A 463 -8.26 19.47 12.83
N THR A 464 -7.60 18.34 12.67
CA THR A 464 -7.99 17.05 13.30
C THR A 464 -7.13 16.79 14.51
N GLN A 465 -7.76 16.51 15.66
CA GLN A 465 -7.04 16.22 16.90
C GLN A 465 -6.70 14.74 17.00
N TYR A 466 -5.42 14.43 17.22
CA TYR A 466 -4.88 13.11 17.49
C TYR A 466 -4.27 13.05 18.89
N LYS A 467 -4.35 11.91 19.54
CA LYS A 467 -3.46 11.60 20.65
C LYS A 467 -2.10 11.22 20.09
N TYR A 468 -1.03 11.38 20.86
CA TYR A 468 0.27 10.85 20.52
C TYR A 468 0.89 10.08 21.69
N VAL A 469 1.75 9.13 21.37
CA VAL A 469 2.42 8.30 22.38
C VAL A 469 3.50 9.13 23.06
N LYS A 470 3.22 9.54 24.29
CA LYS A 470 4.15 10.30 25.10
C LYS A 470 5.46 9.52 25.27
N ASN A 471 6.59 10.20 25.18
CA ASN A 471 7.94 9.61 25.23
C ASN A 471 8.36 8.78 23.99
N ALA A 472 7.48 8.57 23.01
CA ALA A 472 7.84 7.94 21.75
C ALA A 472 8.16 8.99 20.67
N VAL A 473 7.42 10.09 20.66
CA VAL A 473 7.56 11.19 19.71
C VAL A 473 7.60 12.53 20.41
N THR A 474 8.32 13.47 19.86
CA THR A 474 8.23 14.90 20.20
C THR A 474 7.48 15.58 19.07
N ILE A 475 6.47 16.34 19.41
CA ILE A 475 5.64 17.07 18.44
C ILE A 475 5.51 18.50 18.97
N ASP A 476 5.84 19.46 18.12
CA ASP A 476 5.72 20.89 18.42
C ASP A 476 4.66 21.54 17.51
N VAL A 477 4.17 22.71 17.93
CA VAL A 477 3.33 23.54 17.07
C VAL A 477 4.17 23.97 15.87
N ASP A 478 3.54 24.01 14.70
CA ASP A 478 4.17 24.27 13.38
C ASP A 478 4.98 23.12 12.77
N ASP A 479 5.14 21.98 13.44
CA ASP A 479 5.69 20.79 12.79
C ASP A 479 4.82 20.43 11.58
N GLU A 480 5.44 20.28 10.41
CA GLU A 480 4.80 19.90 9.17
C GLU A 480 5.50 18.67 8.59
N GLY A 481 4.74 17.67 8.13
CA GLY A 481 5.30 16.43 7.60
C GLY A 481 4.36 15.26 7.75
N SER A 482 4.94 14.08 7.86
CA SER A 482 4.24 12.79 7.98
C SER A 482 4.22 12.32 9.44
N PHE A 483 3.05 11.87 9.86
CA PHE A 483 2.80 11.34 11.20
C PHE A 483 2.22 9.94 11.07
N TYR A 484 2.82 8.97 11.72
CA TYR A 484 2.45 7.56 11.59
C TYR A 484 1.69 7.08 12.81
N LEU A 485 0.53 6.47 12.55
CA LEU A 485 -0.40 6.05 13.58
C LEU A 485 -0.12 4.61 14.02
N ASN A 486 -0.21 4.39 15.31
CA ASN A 486 -0.24 3.04 15.88
C ASN A 486 -1.64 2.39 15.72
N VAL A 487 -1.78 1.15 16.17
CA VAL A 487 -3.05 0.41 16.10
C VAL A 487 -4.21 1.09 16.86
N ALA A 488 -3.90 1.96 17.83
CA ALA A 488 -4.88 2.76 18.57
C ALA A 488 -5.22 4.12 17.89
N GLY A 489 -4.65 4.38 16.70
CA GLY A 489 -4.84 5.66 16.01
C GLY A 489 -4.11 6.83 16.68
N GLN A 490 -3.10 6.56 17.51
CA GLN A 490 -2.27 7.58 18.12
C GLN A 490 -1.01 7.79 17.26
N ILE A 491 -0.54 9.02 17.17
CA ILE A 491 0.76 9.31 16.52
C ILE A 491 1.86 8.64 17.35
N ALA A 492 2.59 7.71 16.75
CA ALA A 492 3.61 6.89 17.39
C ALA A 492 5.00 7.02 16.75
N ALA A 493 5.05 7.54 15.54
CA ALA A 493 6.27 7.96 14.87
C ALA A 493 5.98 9.21 14.06
N VAL A 494 6.99 10.00 13.82
CA VAL A 494 6.91 11.24 13.05
C VAL A 494 8.08 11.25 12.09
N ASP A 495 7.80 11.59 10.86
CA ASP A 495 8.74 12.05 9.87
C ASP A 495 8.38 13.49 9.56
N THR A 496 8.66 14.30 10.53
CA THR A 496 8.71 15.75 10.38
C THR A 496 10.12 16.11 9.96
N ASP A 497 10.65 15.48 8.92
CA ASP A 497 11.75 16.06 8.21
C ASP A 497 11.23 17.43 7.77
N SER A 498 11.48 18.37 8.62
CA SER A 498 11.38 19.75 8.25
C SER A 498 12.38 19.95 7.12
N LYS A 499 11.97 19.68 5.88
CA LYS A 499 12.35 20.53 4.75
C LYS A 499 11.79 21.89 5.12
N SER A 500 12.14 22.35 6.32
CA SER A 500 11.70 23.62 6.79
C SER A 500 12.51 24.63 6.03
N ASP A 501 11.83 25.57 5.43
CA ASP A 501 12.37 26.83 4.93
C ASP A 501 13.14 27.60 6.02
N ASN A 502 13.41 26.97 7.14
CA ASN A 502 13.94 27.51 8.36
C ASN A 502 15.48 27.54 8.42
N TYR A 503 16.19 27.06 7.42
CA TYR A 503 17.64 27.22 7.32
C TYR A 503 17.99 28.28 6.30
N ALA A 504 18.88 29.20 6.69
CA ALA A 504 19.32 30.26 5.82
C ALA A 504 20.84 30.46 5.90
N PHE A 505 21.44 30.65 4.75
CA PHE A 505 22.84 31.07 4.65
C PHE A 505 22.96 32.58 4.69
N ILE A 506 23.56 33.13 5.74
CA ILE A 506 23.79 34.57 5.90
C ILE A 506 24.97 34.98 5.03
N TYR A 507 24.75 35.76 3.96
CA TYR A 507 25.84 36.21 3.11
C TYR A 507 26.30 37.64 3.36
N ASN A 508 25.49 38.41 4.07
CA ASN A 508 25.88 39.79 4.45
C ASN A 508 25.08 40.26 5.66
N LEU A 509 25.73 41.06 6.51
CA LEU A 509 25.11 41.76 7.63
C LEU A 509 25.34 43.24 7.48
N LYS A 510 24.31 44.06 7.67
CA LYS A 510 24.41 45.50 7.57
C LYS A 510 23.85 46.15 8.85
N LYS A 511 24.68 46.93 9.51
CA LYS A 511 24.24 47.74 10.64
C LYS A 511 23.63 49.05 10.13
N ASP A 512 22.41 49.34 10.51
CA ASP A 512 21.74 50.59 10.28
C ASP A 512 21.60 51.33 11.60
N THR A 513 22.16 52.54 11.66
CA THR A 513 22.15 53.36 12.89
C THR A 513 20.93 54.29 12.95
N ASN A 514 20.38 54.50 14.16
CA ASN A 514 19.25 55.40 14.41
C ASN A 514 17.98 55.07 13.58
N LYS A 515 17.61 53.79 13.49
CA LYS A 515 16.29 53.41 12.98
C LYS A 515 15.30 53.18 14.12
N VAL A 516 14.04 53.39 13.84
CA VAL A 516 12.97 53.05 14.78
C VAL A 516 12.74 51.52 14.63
N ASN A 517 12.91 50.77 15.71
CA ASN A 517 12.63 49.33 15.77
C ASN A 517 11.12 49.05 15.84
N SER A 518 10.71 47.79 15.88
CA SER A 518 9.32 47.35 16.00
C SER A 518 8.60 47.97 17.22
N ASP A 519 9.31 48.24 18.31
CA ASP A 519 8.79 48.81 19.52
C ASP A 519 8.66 50.35 19.50
N GLY A 520 9.00 50.96 18.38
CA GLY A 520 8.96 52.41 18.20
C GLY A 520 10.11 53.17 18.85
N VAL A 521 11.20 52.49 19.24
CA VAL A 521 12.40 53.06 19.87
C VAL A 521 13.49 53.28 18.83
N LEU A 522 14.21 54.42 18.91
CA LEU A 522 15.41 54.67 18.12
C LEU A 522 16.55 53.80 18.63
N ALA A 523 16.90 52.77 17.84
CA ALA A 523 17.96 51.84 18.14
C ALA A 523 18.84 51.58 16.89
N ASP A 524 20.03 51.07 17.11
CA ASP A 524 20.82 50.48 16.05
C ASP A 524 20.26 49.12 15.69
N THR A 525 19.90 48.87 14.45
CA THR A 525 19.37 47.56 13.96
C THR A 525 20.38 46.90 13.05
N ILE A 526 20.33 45.56 13.00
CA ILE A 526 21.08 44.77 12.03
C ILE A 526 20.12 44.22 11.01
N THR A 527 20.41 44.41 9.72
CA THR A 527 19.70 43.73 8.64
C THR A 527 20.55 42.55 8.17
N ALA A 528 19.98 41.32 8.29
CA ALA A 528 20.57 40.13 7.72
C ALA A 528 20.13 39.98 6.27
N TYR A 529 21.09 39.71 5.38
CA TYR A 529 20.85 39.33 3.99
C TYR A 529 21.18 37.84 3.85
N TYR A 530 20.22 37.04 3.46
CA TYR A 530 20.32 35.59 3.49
C TYR A 530 19.76 34.90 2.25
N VAL A 531 20.10 33.62 2.11
CA VAL A 531 19.60 32.72 1.06
C VAL A 531 18.93 31.55 1.75
N THR A 532 17.68 31.30 1.45
CA THR A 532 16.88 30.17 1.96
C THR A 532 17.22 28.87 1.21
N THR A 533 16.71 27.76 1.70
CA THR A 533 16.96 26.42 1.16
C THR A 533 16.51 26.24 -0.28
N ASP A 534 15.53 27.00 -0.73
CA ASP A 534 15.06 27.05 -2.14
C ASP A 534 15.91 27.97 -3.04
N GLY A 535 16.97 28.56 -2.49
CA GLY A 535 17.84 29.51 -3.22
C GLY A 535 17.28 30.92 -3.31
N THR A 536 16.17 31.23 -2.67
CA THR A 536 15.59 32.58 -2.65
C THR A 536 16.44 33.52 -1.80
N LYS A 537 16.68 34.73 -2.32
CA LYS A 537 17.37 35.79 -1.58
C LYS A 537 16.37 36.64 -0.84
N ALA A 538 16.62 36.83 0.44
CA ALA A 538 15.79 37.65 1.31
C ALA A 538 16.63 38.55 2.24
N SER A 539 15.96 39.46 2.93
CA SER A 539 16.56 40.25 3.98
C SER A 539 15.50 40.58 5.04
N ALA A 540 15.89 40.53 6.29
CA ALA A 540 15.05 40.92 7.41
C ALA A 540 15.91 41.63 8.46
N VAL A 541 15.28 42.48 9.25
CA VAL A 541 15.89 43.05 10.47
C VAL A 541 15.98 41.90 11.47
N VAL A 542 17.08 41.78 12.16
CA VAL A 542 17.22 40.79 13.24
C VAL A 542 16.49 41.33 14.48
N ASP A 543 15.77 40.44 15.17
CA ASP A 543 14.98 40.77 16.37
C ASP A 543 15.80 41.53 17.39
N ALA A 544 15.16 42.48 18.11
CA ALA A 544 15.79 43.47 18.98
C ALA A 544 16.50 42.87 20.22
N ASP A 545 16.23 41.63 20.57
CA ASP A 545 16.90 40.94 21.69
C ASP A 545 18.34 40.53 21.38
N VAL A 546 18.92 41.05 20.30
CA VAL A 546 20.25 40.73 19.84
C VAL A 546 21.24 41.83 20.20
N GLU A 547 22.22 41.50 21.05
CA GLU A 547 23.32 42.39 21.36
C GLU A 547 24.39 42.43 20.24
N THR A 548 24.78 43.61 19.81
CA THR A 548 25.87 43.77 18.83
C THR A 548 27.20 44.03 19.50
N THR A 549 28.25 43.32 19.09
CA THR A 549 29.61 43.67 19.49
C THR A 549 30.19 44.83 18.67
N SER A 550 31.13 45.55 19.24
CA SER A 550 31.75 46.76 18.71
C SER A 550 32.53 46.62 17.39
N GLY A 551 32.38 45.49 16.70
CA GLY A 551 33.14 45.15 15.48
C GLY A 551 32.32 45.02 14.18
N GLU A 552 31.01 45.26 14.19
CA GLU A 552 30.17 45.45 13.00
C GLU A 552 29.86 44.22 12.11
N LYS A 553 30.28 43.01 12.46
CA LYS A 553 30.04 41.84 11.59
C LYS A 553 29.42 40.65 12.30
N THR A 554 29.13 40.76 13.55
CA THR A 554 28.60 39.68 14.37
C THR A 554 27.48 40.20 15.26
N PHE A 555 26.48 39.36 15.54
CA PHE A 555 25.46 39.62 16.53
C PHE A 555 25.34 38.41 17.46
N TYR A 556 24.94 38.65 18.68
CA TYR A 556 24.73 37.65 19.71
C TYR A 556 23.26 37.59 20.06
N TYR A 557 22.77 36.42 20.24
CA TYR A 557 21.46 36.21 20.90
C TYR A 557 21.63 36.46 22.39
N ALA A 558 20.86 37.34 22.97
CA ALA A 558 21.04 37.80 24.36
C ALA A 558 21.03 36.64 25.37
N ASP A 559 20.18 35.65 25.16
CA ASP A 559 20.01 34.54 26.09
C ASP A 559 21.05 33.43 25.93
N THR A 560 21.51 33.13 24.68
CA THR A 560 22.40 32.00 24.40
C THR A 560 23.84 32.39 24.14
N LYS A 561 24.14 33.66 23.91
CA LYS A 561 25.43 34.21 23.48
C LYS A 561 25.98 33.51 22.22
N THR A 562 25.09 33.04 21.35
CA THR A 562 25.48 32.43 20.07
C THR A 562 25.89 33.55 19.12
N GLU A 563 27.13 33.49 18.65
CA GLU A 563 27.69 34.47 17.71
C GLU A 563 27.29 34.14 16.29
N VAL A 564 26.67 35.08 15.59
CA VAL A 564 26.31 34.93 14.18
C VAL A 564 27.10 35.95 13.32
N GLU A 565 27.77 35.44 12.31
CA GLU A 565 28.53 36.21 11.36
C GLU A 565 28.10 35.93 9.92
N SER A 566 28.54 36.68 8.96
CA SER A 566 28.33 36.36 7.55
C SER A 566 29.16 35.15 7.14
N GLY A 567 28.58 34.29 6.28
CA GLY A 567 29.22 33.06 5.81
C GLY A 567 28.83 31.81 6.58
N VAL A 568 27.81 31.89 7.39
CA VAL A 568 27.26 30.76 8.19
C VAL A 568 25.81 30.45 7.85
N VAL A 569 25.40 29.24 8.09
CA VAL A 569 23.98 28.81 8.09
C VAL A 569 23.43 28.91 9.51
N ILE A 570 22.21 29.38 9.60
CA ILE A 570 21.42 29.48 10.85
C ILE A 570 20.07 28.76 10.66
N ALA A 571 19.51 28.28 11.76
CA ALA A 571 18.09 27.99 11.86
C ALA A 571 17.36 29.29 12.25
N PHE A 572 16.23 29.60 11.62
CA PHE A 572 15.53 30.87 11.84
C PHE A 572 14.02 30.77 11.65
N SER A 573 13.31 31.72 12.18
CA SER A 573 11.92 32.03 11.83
C SER A 573 11.76 33.53 11.54
N ILE A 574 10.60 33.93 11.05
CA ILE A 574 10.22 35.31 10.88
C ILE A 574 9.04 35.56 11.81
N ASN A 575 9.18 36.52 12.75
CA ASN A 575 8.13 36.85 13.67
C ASN A 575 7.01 37.67 13.02
N SER A 576 5.94 37.99 13.76
CA SER A 576 4.78 38.74 13.27
C SER A 576 5.14 40.15 12.78
N ASP A 577 6.25 40.69 13.19
CA ASP A 577 6.75 42.02 12.84
C ASP A 577 7.67 41.99 11.62
N GLY A 578 7.91 40.79 11.08
CA GLY A 578 8.76 40.56 9.91
C GLY A 578 10.26 40.54 10.20
N GLU A 579 10.62 40.36 11.48
CA GLU A 579 11.99 40.29 11.92
C GLU A 579 12.50 38.84 11.97
N LEU A 580 13.82 38.68 11.71
CA LEU A 580 14.48 37.38 11.75
C LEU A 580 14.80 37.02 13.20
N VAL A 581 14.26 35.85 13.62
CA VAL A 581 14.49 35.24 14.94
C VAL A 581 15.39 34.03 14.76
N LEU A 582 16.41 33.87 15.61
CA LEU A 582 17.21 32.65 15.63
C LEU A 582 16.46 31.54 16.34
N GLU A 583 16.38 30.39 15.69
CA GLU A 583 15.77 29.20 16.26
C GLU A 583 16.80 28.25 16.83
N THR A 584 16.40 27.43 17.80
CA THR A 584 17.22 26.33 18.29
C THR A 584 17.36 25.28 17.20
N GLU A 585 18.56 24.82 16.92
CA GLU A 585 18.84 23.83 15.89
C GLU A 585 18.13 22.50 16.18
N LYS A 586 17.27 22.04 15.28
CA LYS A 586 16.72 20.68 15.30
C LYS A 586 17.71 19.69 14.71
N ASP A 587 18.46 20.11 13.71
CA ASP A 587 19.44 19.33 12.97
C ASP A 587 20.86 19.85 13.21
N THR A 588 21.86 19.05 12.89
CA THR A 588 23.24 19.44 13.13
C THR A 588 23.74 20.38 12.03
N ILE A 589 23.94 21.65 12.35
CA ILE A 589 24.59 22.62 11.47
C ILE A 589 26.11 22.54 11.66
N LYS A 590 26.84 22.42 10.56
CA LYS A 590 28.32 22.53 10.52
C LYS A 590 28.71 23.59 9.52
N ASN A 591 29.20 24.71 10.04
CA ASN A 591 29.66 25.83 9.24
C ASN A 591 31.13 25.68 8.85
N ASN A 592 31.51 26.19 7.66
CA ASN A 592 32.88 26.29 7.17
C ASN A 592 33.64 24.94 7.12
N VAL A 593 33.00 23.87 6.71
CA VAL A 593 33.59 22.54 6.56
C VAL A 593 34.16 22.38 5.14
N THR A 594 35.43 21.96 5.02
CA THR A 594 36.02 21.67 3.71
C THR A 594 35.51 20.34 3.17
N LYS A 595 34.84 20.34 2.03
CA LYS A 595 34.27 19.14 1.39
C LYS A 595 34.66 19.03 -0.08
N THR A 596 34.74 17.80 -0.51
CA THR A 596 34.70 17.42 -1.92
C THR A 596 33.47 16.52 -2.09
N ILE A 597 32.53 16.94 -2.90
CA ILE A 597 31.30 16.22 -3.19
C ILE A 597 31.17 16.17 -4.72
N ASP A 598 31.16 15.00 -5.27
CA ASP A 598 30.94 14.71 -6.68
C ASP A 598 30.46 13.26 -6.84
N LYS A 599 30.25 12.80 -8.08
CA LYS A 599 29.82 11.42 -8.38
C LYS A 599 30.65 10.33 -7.68
N THR A 600 31.90 10.62 -7.31
CA THR A 600 32.84 9.64 -6.72
C THR A 600 33.05 9.85 -5.22
N HIS A 601 32.62 10.98 -4.67
CA HIS A 601 32.81 11.38 -3.28
C HIS A 601 31.47 11.86 -2.69
N ALA A 602 30.59 10.93 -2.45
CA ALA A 602 29.20 11.20 -2.05
C ALA A 602 28.90 10.90 -0.57
N ALA A 603 29.94 10.64 0.26
CA ALA A 603 29.73 10.21 1.65
C ALA A 603 28.86 11.20 2.45
N GLY A 604 27.70 10.74 2.91
CA GLY A 604 26.71 11.50 3.67
C GLY A 604 25.72 12.28 2.80
N THR A 605 25.81 12.20 1.47
CA THR A 605 24.83 12.81 0.53
C THR A 605 24.07 11.72 -0.21
N ASP A 606 22.82 12.00 -0.55
CA ASP A 606 21.92 11.13 -1.30
C ASP A 606 21.34 11.84 -2.54
N SER A 607 20.35 11.21 -3.17
CA SER A 607 19.62 11.77 -4.31
C SER A 607 18.79 13.01 -3.95
N ASP A 608 18.41 13.17 -2.68
CA ASP A 608 17.51 14.22 -2.20
C ASP A 608 18.25 15.38 -1.52
N THR A 609 19.56 15.22 -1.22
CA THR A 609 20.39 16.29 -0.68
C THR A 609 20.31 17.54 -1.55
N GLN A 610 19.89 18.66 -0.95
CA GLN A 610 19.79 19.94 -1.65
C GLN A 610 21.08 20.74 -1.55
N PHE A 611 21.61 21.18 -2.70
CA PHE A 611 22.77 22.04 -2.79
C PHE A 611 22.36 23.46 -3.13
N ILE A 612 22.76 24.41 -2.30
CA ILE A 612 22.46 25.82 -2.46
C ILE A 612 23.77 26.56 -2.72
N PHE A 613 23.94 27.10 -3.91
CA PHE A 613 25.10 27.86 -4.30
C PHE A 613 24.81 29.34 -4.15
N ALA A 614 25.64 30.02 -3.40
CA ALA A 614 25.54 31.46 -3.13
C ALA A 614 26.90 32.11 -3.38
N TYR A 615 27.06 32.86 -4.45
CA TYR A 615 28.35 33.39 -4.86
C TYR A 615 28.28 34.81 -5.44
N ALA A 616 29.37 35.55 -5.29
CA ALA A 616 29.53 36.87 -5.91
C ALA A 616 30.01 36.71 -7.37
N ASP A 617 29.30 37.36 -8.32
CA ASP A 617 29.64 37.47 -9.71
C ASP A 617 29.78 38.97 -10.04
N GLY A 618 31.02 39.47 -9.97
CA GLY A 618 31.29 40.90 -10.02
C GLY A 618 30.64 41.64 -8.85
N SER A 619 29.81 42.62 -9.14
CA SER A 619 29.02 43.38 -8.14
C SER A 619 27.69 42.77 -7.80
N LYS A 620 27.31 41.62 -8.40
CA LYS A 620 26.04 40.94 -8.19
C LYS A 620 26.24 39.66 -7.40
N PHE A 621 25.36 39.46 -6.42
CA PHE A 621 25.23 38.19 -5.69
C PHE A 621 24.25 37.28 -6.42
N LYS A 622 24.69 36.06 -6.78
CA LYS A 622 23.91 35.07 -7.49
C LYS A 622 23.66 33.86 -6.62
N THR A 623 22.54 33.20 -6.85
CA THR A 623 22.16 31.94 -6.22
C THR A 623 21.73 30.94 -7.28
N SER A 624 21.94 29.68 -7.00
CA SER A 624 21.38 28.54 -7.75
C SER A 624 21.26 27.33 -6.85
N THR A 625 20.39 26.42 -7.19
CA THR A 625 20.15 25.19 -6.42
C THR A 625 20.29 23.96 -7.31
N ALA A 626 20.64 22.82 -6.71
CA ALA A 626 20.64 21.51 -7.36
C ALA A 626 20.26 20.45 -6.34
N THR A 627 19.57 19.39 -6.78
CA THR A 627 19.20 18.25 -5.96
C THR A 627 20.06 17.05 -6.35
N GLY A 628 20.55 16.33 -5.35
CA GLY A 628 21.37 15.13 -5.51
C GLY A 628 22.86 15.40 -5.84
N TYR A 629 23.71 14.63 -5.24
CA TYR A 629 25.18 14.75 -5.36
C TYR A 629 25.71 14.47 -6.78
N LYS A 630 24.96 13.71 -7.59
CA LYS A 630 25.33 13.39 -8.97
C LYS A 630 25.34 14.63 -9.87
N ASN A 631 24.57 15.65 -9.49
CA ASN A 631 24.40 16.89 -10.24
C ASN A 631 25.34 18.01 -9.79
N VAL A 632 26.31 17.72 -8.93
CA VAL A 632 27.18 18.73 -8.30
C VAL A 632 28.63 18.37 -8.44
N SER A 633 29.48 19.38 -8.52
CA SER A 633 30.94 19.26 -8.40
C SER A 633 31.47 20.33 -7.44
N VAL A 634 31.68 19.93 -6.19
CA VAL A 634 32.29 20.72 -5.12
C VAL A 634 33.65 20.11 -4.82
N LYS A 635 34.72 20.82 -5.11
CA LYS A 635 36.11 20.28 -4.97
C LYS A 635 36.87 21.09 -3.95
N GLY A 636 37.11 20.52 -2.76
CA GLY A 636 37.90 21.12 -1.70
C GLY A 636 37.40 22.48 -1.24
N GLN A 637 36.11 22.74 -1.30
CA GLN A 637 35.49 24.00 -0.95
C GLN A 637 35.07 24.01 0.55
N GLN A 638 35.03 25.20 1.12
CA GLN A 638 34.31 25.38 2.38
C GLN A 638 32.82 25.47 2.11
N VAL A 639 32.07 24.64 2.80
CA VAL A 639 30.61 24.55 2.74
C VAL A 639 30.02 24.62 4.13
N CYS A 640 28.76 25.00 4.22
CA CYS A 640 27.96 24.82 5.41
C CYS A 640 26.98 23.68 5.17
N THR A 641 26.84 22.77 6.10
CA THR A 641 25.99 21.58 5.97
C THR A 641 24.96 21.53 7.07
N VAL A 642 23.76 21.08 6.72
CA VAL A 642 22.69 20.73 7.67
C VAL A 642 22.50 19.23 7.54
N THR A 643 22.66 18.50 8.63
CA THR A 643 22.53 17.04 8.65
C THR A 643 21.43 16.61 9.62
N ASN A 644 20.64 15.59 9.22
CA ASN A 644 19.67 14.97 10.08
C ASN A 644 20.34 14.19 11.24
N LYS A 645 19.53 13.60 12.10
CA LYS A 645 20.02 12.80 13.25
C LYS A 645 20.84 11.56 12.83
N ASP A 646 20.63 11.05 11.63
CA ASP A 646 21.33 9.87 11.08
C ASP A 646 22.65 10.25 10.41
N GLY A 647 22.92 11.55 10.25
CA GLY A 647 24.15 12.07 9.68
C GLY A 647 24.10 12.32 8.17
N ASP A 648 22.93 12.19 7.55
CA ASP A 648 22.72 12.47 6.13
C ASP A 648 22.59 13.96 5.90
N TYR A 649 23.10 14.47 4.79
CA TYR A 649 23.04 15.88 4.46
C TYR A 649 21.67 16.23 3.86
N LEU A 650 20.89 17.01 4.58
CA LEU A 650 19.66 17.61 4.05
C LEU A 650 20.01 18.77 3.10
N TYR A 651 20.87 19.66 3.56
CA TYR A 651 21.28 20.84 2.80
C TYR A 651 22.80 21.02 2.81
N VAL A 652 23.34 21.44 1.68
CA VAL A 652 24.74 21.83 1.52
C VAL A 652 24.80 23.22 0.90
N PHE A 653 25.16 24.21 1.68
CA PHE A 653 25.34 25.60 1.23
C PHE A 653 26.79 25.81 0.80
N VAL A 654 26.98 26.20 -0.46
CA VAL A 654 28.29 26.45 -1.04
C VAL A 654 28.47 27.98 -1.25
N GLY A 655 29.19 28.61 -0.36
CA GLY A 655 29.35 30.07 -0.32
C GLY A 655 30.46 30.64 -1.18
N VAL A 656 31.11 29.88 -2.08
CA VAL A 656 32.35 30.29 -2.76
C VAL A 656 32.36 29.99 -4.24
N LYS A 657 33.11 30.83 -4.97
CA LYS A 657 33.21 31.03 -6.40
C LYS A 657 33.61 29.82 -7.29
N ASN A 658 33.97 28.68 -6.76
CA ASN A 658 34.55 27.55 -7.49
C ASN A 658 33.72 26.24 -7.48
N GLY A 659 32.49 26.24 -6.94
CA GLY A 659 31.56 25.16 -7.14
C GLY A 659 30.91 25.31 -8.51
N THR A 660 31.03 24.35 -9.36
CA THR A 660 30.22 24.24 -10.58
C THR A 660 29.06 23.35 -10.29
N LEU A 661 27.86 23.82 -10.63
CA LEU A 661 26.75 22.94 -10.90
C LEU A 661 27.14 22.13 -12.15
N SER A 662 27.13 20.81 -12.05
CA SER A 662 26.89 20.05 -13.25
C SER A 662 25.45 20.39 -13.64
N SER A 663 25.25 20.84 -14.85
CA SER A 663 23.98 21.28 -15.36
C SER A 663 22.91 20.25 -15.05
N ASP A 664 21.79 20.66 -14.48
CA ASP A 664 20.56 19.87 -14.42
C ASP A 664 20.04 19.73 -15.85
N VAL A 665 20.64 18.82 -16.59
CA VAL A 665 20.15 18.47 -17.91
C VAL A 665 18.83 17.76 -17.72
N GLN A 666 17.77 18.39 -18.21
CA GLN A 666 16.44 17.83 -18.28
C GLN A 666 16.18 17.31 -19.68
N TYR A 667 15.18 16.44 -19.80
CA TYR A 667 14.83 15.81 -21.06
C TYR A 667 13.36 16.05 -21.38
N ALA A 668 13.10 16.46 -22.61
CA ALA A 668 11.73 16.72 -23.09
C ALA A 668 11.48 16.05 -24.43
N VAL A 669 10.27 15.53 -24.62
CA VAL A 669 9.75 15.07 -25.90
C VAL A 669 8.79 16.12 -26.44
N VAL A 670 8.98 16.57 -27.65
CA VAL A 670 8.15 17.60 -28.27
C VAL A 670 6.85 17.01 -28.78
N THR A 671 5.72 17.49 -28.26
CA THR A 671 4.38 17.01 -28.65
C THR A 671 3.76 17.83 -29.79
N ASP A 672 4.08 19.12 -29.87
CA ASP A 672 3.71 19.95 -31.03
C ASP A 672 4.94 20.72 -31.56
N GLY A 673 5.31 20.45 -32.80
CA GLY A 673 6.42 21.11 -33.50
C GLY A 673 6.17 22.56 -33.91
N LYS A 674 5.04 23.17 -33.50
CA LYS A 674 4.70 24.57 -33.77
C LYS A 674 4.86 25.40 -32.51
N ALA A 675 5.81 26.32 -32.54
CA ALA A 675 5.99 27.25 -31.44
C ALA A 675 4.86 28.25 -31.33
N SER A 676 4.37 28.50 -30.14
CA SER A 676 3.62 29.71 -29.81
C SER A 676 4.61 30.86 -29.62
N LYS A 677 4.28 32.04 -30.15
CA LYS A 677 5.12 33.25 -30.09
C LYS A 677 4.45 34.31 -29.24
N THR A 678 5.12 34.76 -28.19
CA THR A 678 4.64 35.84 -27.33
C THR A 678 5.66 36.97 -27.23
N LYS A 679 5.23 38.15 -26.82
CA LYS A 679 6.10 39.31 -26.55
C LYS A 679 5.80 39.88 -25.17
N ASP A 680 6.83 40.18 -24.44
CA ASP A 680 6.75 40.93 -23.18
C ASP A 680 7.77 42.07 -23.22
N GLY A 681 7.26 43.29 -23.35
CA GLY A 681 8.10 44.46 -23.57
C GLY A 681 8.94 44.36 -24.84
N LYS A 682 10.26 44.37 -24.73
CA LYS A 682 11.23 44.21 -25.81
C LYS A 682 11.59 42.77 -26.11
N ASP A 683 11.26 41.86 -25.23
CA ASP A 683 11.61 40.44 -25.30
C ASP A 683 10.58 39.66 -26.14
N THR A 684 11.08 38.69 -26.88
CA THR A 684 10.28 37.74 -27.65
C THR A 684 10.52 36.37 -27.13
N PHE A 685 9.44 35.59 -26.96
CA PHE A 685 9.48 34.22 -26.47
C PHE A 685 8.86 33.28 -27.50
N TYR A 686 9.48 32.10 -27.66
CA TYR A 686 8.91 30.99 -28.41
C TYR A 686 8.72 29.85 -27.44
N SER A 687 7.50 29.26 -27.39
CA SER A 687 7.16 28.16 -26.48
C SER A 687 6.65 26.98 -27.26
N TYR A 688 7.15 25.80 -26.92
CA TYR A 688 6.74 24.51 -27.49
C TYR A 688 6.07 23.67 -26.43
N ASP A 689 5.01 22.96 -26.81
CA ASP A 689 4.39 21.95 -25.95
C ASP A 689 5.25 20.69 -25.95
N VAL A 690 5.54 20.21 -24.76
CA VAL A 690 6.46 19.10 -24.51
C VAL A 690 5.95 18.23 -23.37
N ILE A 691 6.49 17.04 -23.25
CA ILE A 691 6.35 16.22 -22.05
C ILE A 691 7.72 16.15 -21.38
N ILE A 692 7.76 16.53 -20.10
CA ILE A 692 8.94 16.47 -19.23
C ILE A 692 8.61 15.56 -18.08
N ASN A 693 9.41 14.51 -17.83
CA ASN A 693 9.17 13.54 -16.75
C ASN A 693 7.75 12.91 -16.75
N GLY A 694 7.20 12.66 -17.94
CA GLY A 694 5.86 12.08 -18.09
C GLY A 694 4.70 13.09 -17.96
N GLU A 695 4.96 14.36 -17.66
CA GLU A 695 3.94 15.40 -17.50
C GLU A 695 3.95 16.41 -18.63
N GLU A 696 2.75 16.86 -19.04
CA GLU A 696 2.61 17.95 -20.01
C GLU A 696 3.22 19.25 -19.48
N SER A 697 4.03 19.89 -20.28
CA SER A 697 4.77 21.11 -19.93
C SER A 697 5.03 21.99 -21.16
N THR A 698 5.70 23.12 -20.95
CA THR A 698 6.04 24.05 -22.00
C THR A 698 7.52 24.43 -21.93
N LEU A 699 8.23 24.25 -23.03
CA LEU A 699 9.63 24.62 -23.16
C LEU A 699 9.72 26.01 -23.79
N THR A 700 10.15 27.02 -23.04
CA THR A 700 10.13 28.42 -23.44
C THR A 700 11.53 28.97 -23.71
N PHE A 701 11.69 29.62 -24.85
CA PHE A 701 12.94 30.23 -25.30
C PHE A 701 12.79 31.74 -25.35
N LYS A 702 13.67 32.46 -24.69
CA LYS A 702 13.77 33.92 -24.79
C LYS A 702 14.70 34.30 -25.95
N THR A 703 14.16 34.33 -27.16
CA THR A 703 14.92 34.56 -28.41
C THR A 703 14.07 35.27 -29.45
N SER A 704 14.75 35.97 -30.36
CA SER A 704 14.09 36.62 -31.50
C SER A 704 13.83 35.69 -32.70
N THR A 705 14.45 34.50 -32.68
CA THR A 705 14.37 33.50 -33.77
C THR A 705 13.80 32.21 -33.24
N ASP A 706 12.87 31.63 -33.97
CA ASP A 706 12.28 30.35 -33.66
C ASP A 706 13.35 29.24 -33.66
N PRO A 707 13.50 28.48 -32.54
CA PRO A 707 14.44 27.37 -32.44
C PRO A 707 14.13 26.20 -33.36
N LYS A 708 12.88 26.04 -33.82
CA LYS A 708 12.40 24.99 -34.74
C LYS A 708 12.61 23.59 -34.22
N LEU A 709 11.98 23.28 -33.08
CA LEU A 709 11.99 21.92 -32.56
C LEU A 709 11.11 21.00 -33.40
N THR A 710 11.49 19.73 -33.47
CA THR A 710 10.81 18.72 -34.28
C THR A 710 9.82 17.94 -33.42
N LYS A 711 8.55 17.86 -33.82
CA LYS A 711 7.53 17.05 -33.18
C LYS A 711 7.99 15.58 -33.12
N GLY A 712 7.84 14.93 -31.97
CA GLY A 712 8.26 13.55 -31.72
C GLY A 712 9.72 13.38 -31.32
N ALA A 713 10.56 14.41 -31.53
CA ALA A 713 11.96 14.34 -31.15
C ALA A 713 12.17 14.64 -29.65
N ALA A 714 13.14 13.97 -29.05
CA ALA A 714 13.56 14.20 -27.69
C ALA A 714 14.80 15.10 -27.64
N TYR A 715 14.84 15.99 -26.66
CA TYR A 715 15.90 16.97 -26.47
C TYR A 715 16.36 17.03 -25.03
N ALA A 716 17.67 17.20 -24.85
CA ALA A 716 18.29 17.58 -23.59
C ALA A 716 18.39 19.11 -23.49
N PHE A 717 18.10 19.68 -22.35
CA PHE A 717 18.14 21.13 -22.12
C PHE A 717 18.44 21.47 -20.65
N GLU A 718 18.80 22.74 -20.43
CA GLU A 718 18.91 23.31 -19.08
C GLU A 718 17.95 24.50 -18.97
N LEU A 719 17.47 24.77 -17.75
CA LEU A 719 16.64 25.94 -17.47
C LEU A 719 17.45 27.06 -16.78
N ASP A 720 17.15 28.32 -17.12
CA ASP A 720 17.48 29.52 -16.37
C ASP A 720 16.15 30.18 -15.97
N GLY A 721 15.70 29.96 -14.76
CA GLY A 721 14.37 30.26 -14.32
C GLY A 721 13.31 29.44 -15.10
N LYS A 722 12.41 30.14 -15.81
CA LYS A 722 11.34 29.47 -16.61
C LYS A 722 11.74 29.30 -18.09
N ASN A 723 12.94 29.71 -18.48
CA ASN A 723 13.37 29.69 -19.88
C ASN A 723 14.50 28.70 -20.10
N VAL A 724 14.61 28.21 -21.34
CA VAL A 724 15.75 27.39 -21.76
C VAL A 724 17.02 28.25 -21.69
N LYS A 725 17.99 27.78 -20.96
CA LYS A 725 19.29 28.43 -20.74
C LYS A 725 20.02 28.61 -22.07
N ASP A 726 20.55 29.80 -22.30
CA ASP A 726 21.21 30.18 -23.53
C ASP A 726 20.42 29.89 -24.82
N ASN A 727 19.11 29.56 -24.71
CA ASN A 727 18.27 29.13 -25.81
C ASN A 727 18.80 27.91 -26.56
N LYS A 728 19.46 26.98 -25.84
CA LYS A 728 20.09 25.81 -26.43
C LYS A 728 19.41 24.54 -25.98
N VAL A 729 19.14 23.68 -26.92
CA VAL A 729 18.73 22.28 -26.71
C VAL A 729 19.62 21.37 -27.54
N THR A 730 19.85 20.17 -27.06
CA THR A 730 20.64 19.14 -27.77
C THR A 730 19.70 17.98 -28.10
N PRO A 731 19.53 17.63 -29.40
CA PRO A 731 18.76 16.42 -29.74
C PRO A 731 19.41 15.17 -29.13
N LEU A 732 18.58 14.25 -28.64
CA LEU A 732 19.06 12.96 -28.18
C LEU A 732 19.47 12.07 -29.36
N ASN A 733 20.37 11.12 -29.07
CA ASN A 733 20.74 10.09 -30.04
C ASN A 733 19.57 9.13 -30.27
N PHE A 734 19.36 8.75 -31.51
CA PHE A 734 18.39 7.72 -31.90
C PHE A 734 19.14 6.52 -32.45
N ALA A 735 18.77 5.32 -32.00
CA ALA A 735 19.31 4.08 -32.52
C ALA A 735 18.31 2.92 -32.34
N GLN A 736 18.53 1.86 -33.09
CA GLN A 736 17.81 0.62 -32.89
C GLN A 736 18.57 -0.25 -31.89
N VAL A 737 17.83 -0.90 -30.99
CA VAL A 737 18.35 -1.83 -30.00
C VAL A 737 18.81 -3.09 -30.70
N THR A 738 20.07 -3.49 -30.50
CA THR A 738 20.64 -4.72 -31.04
C THR A 738 20.45 -5.91 -30.09
N ALA A 739 20.37 -5.65 -28.78
CA ALA A 739 19.98 -6.59 -27.74
C ALA A 739 19.43 -5.82 -26.54
N GLY A 740 18.37 -6.33 -25.91
CA GLY A 740 17.76 -5.66 -24.76
C GLY A 740 16.99 -6.62 -23.86
N THR A 741 16.95 -6.27 -22.60
CA THR A 741 16.13 -6.89 -21.56
C THR A 741 15.71 -5.79 -20.57
N LYS A 742 14.88 -6.11 -19.60
CA LYS A 742 14.56 -5.17 -18.51
C LYS A 742 15.78 -4.70 -17.67
N ASN A 743 16.95 -5.32 -17.84
CA ASN A 743 18.14 -5.02 -17.03
C ASN A 743 19.27 -4.36 -17.84
N TYR A 744 19.21 -4.39 -19.16
CA TYR A 744 20.20 -3.74 -20.01
C TYR A 744 19.67 -3.47 -21.41
N VAL A 745 20.30 -2.52 -22.11
CA VAL A 745 20.07 -2.21 -23.51
C VAL A 745 21.42 -2.13 -24.23
N GLU A 746 21.50 -2.70 -25.42
CA GLU A 746 22.66 -2.57 -26.32
C GLU A 746 22.28 -1.70 -27.51
N VAL A 747 22.94 -0.56 -27.66
CA VAL A 747 22.76 0.38 -28.77
C VAL A 747 24.12 0.82 -29.29
N GLY A 748 24.23 0.89 -30.62
CA GLY A 748 25.47 1.32 -31.27
C GLY A 748 26.69 0.43 -30.96
N GLY A 749 26.45 -0.83 -30.56
CA GLY A 749 27.52 -1.79 -30.20
C GLY A 749 28.03 -1.62 -28.77
N THR A 750 27.35 -0.84 -27.93
CA THR A 750 27.66 -0.65 -26.51
C THR A 750 26.49 -1.11 -25.67
N GLN A 751 26.78 -1.94 -24.66
CA GLN A 751 25.79 -2.37 -23.68
C GLN A 751 25.76 -1.40 -22.50
N TYR A 752 24.57 -0.93 -22.13
CA TYR A 752 24.30 -0.10 -20.97
C TYR A 752 23.39 -0.83 -20.01
N ASN A 753 23.69 -0.80 -18.72
CA ASN A 753 22.83 -1.37 -17.69
C ASN A 753 21.65 -0.41 -17.43
N LEU A 754 20.47 -0.99 -17.21
CA LEU A 754 19.26 -0.28 -16.78
C LEU A 754 19.10 -0.51 -15.27
N ASP A 755 19.98 0.10 -14.51
CA ASP A 755 19.96 0.10 -13.05
C ASP A 755 19.39 1.44 -12.53
N ASP A 756 19.39 1.61 -11.21
CA ASP A 756 18.87 2.81 -10.54
C ASP A 756 19.60 4.11 -10.92
N ASP A 757 20.63 4.05 -11.75
CA ASP A 757 21.37 5.22 -12.23
C ASP A 757 20.78 5.86 -13.50
N VAL A 758 19.82 5.21 -14.16
CA VAL A 758 19.08 5.80 -15.28
C VAL A 758 18.02 6.75 -14.74
N LYS A 759 18.12 8.05 -15.02
CA LYS A 759 17.20 9.08 -14.49
C LYS A 759 15.73 8.81 -14.83
N ALA A 760 15.47 8.28 -16.00
CA ALA A 760 14.12 7.94 -16.42
C ALA A 760 14.07 6.96 -17.59
N ILE A 761 13.13 6.06 -17.59
CA ILE A 761 12.80 5.18 -18.71
C ILE A 761 11.32 5.41 -19.06
N TYR A 762 11.08 5.83 -20.31
CA TYR A 762 9.74 6.14 -20.80
C TYR A 762 9.47 5.43 -22.13
N THR A 763 8.20 5.16 -22.41
CA THR A 763 7.72 4.81 -23.74
C THR A 763 7.19 6.07 -24.42
N VAL A 764 7.68 6.36 -25.63
CA VAL A 764 7.21 7.44 -26.49
C VAL A 764 6.42 6.81 -27.63
N THR A 765 5.11 7.00 -27.68
CA THR A 765 4.26 6.51 -28.76
C THR A 765 4.13 7.58 -29.84
N LEU A 766 4.58 7.25 -31.04
CA LEU A 766 4.48 8.08 -32.24
C LEU A 766 3.36 7.55 -33.15
N GLU A 767 2.24 8.27 -33.24
CA GLU A 767 1.14 7.93 -34.12
C GLU A 767 1.32 8.65 -35.45
N TYR A 768 1.33 7.88 -36.55
CA TYR A 768 1.47 8.41 -37.90
C TYR A 768 0.07 8.52 -38.56
N LYS A 769 -0.09 9.54 -39.42
CA LYS A 769 -1.37 9.79 -40.11
C LYS A 769 -1.77 8.69 -41.06
N THR A 770 -0.84 7.95 -41.60
CA THR A 770 -1.08 6.86 -42.56
C THR A 770 -0.07 5.74 -42.41
N GLU A 771 -0.45 4.53 -42.86
CA GLU A 771 0.44 3.35 -42.90
C GLU A 771 1.67 3.57 -43.79
N ASP A 772 1.53 4.34 -44.89
CA ASP A 772 2.64 4.65 -45.77
C ASP A 772 3.65 5.59 -45.10
N ALA A 773 3.18 6.58 -44.34
CA ALA A 773 4.05 7.47 -43.57
C ALA A 773 4.81 6.67 -42.47
N TYR A 774 4.14 5.75 -41.80
CA TYR A 774 4.73 4.82 -40.85
C TYR A 774 5.81 3.96 -41.48
N LYS A 775 5.53 3.31 -42.62
CA LYS A 775 6.47 2.45 -43.33
C LYS A 775 7.70 3.21 -43.83
N GLU A 776 7.52 4.45 -44.26
CA GLU A 776 8.64 5.30 -44.70
C GLU A 776 9.49 5.76 -43.52
N ALA A 777 8.83 6.12 -42.38
CA ALA A 777 9.50 6.57 -41.18
C ALA A 777 10.40 5.50 -40.52
N THR A 778 9.97 4.23 -40.57
CA THR A 778 10.66 3.09 -39.96
C THR A 778 11.58 2.33 -40.94
N LYS A 779 11.71 2.82 -42.17
CA LYS A 779 12.51 2.20 -43.22
C LYS A 779 14.00 2.57 -43.10
N GLY A 780 14.81 1.63 -42.68
CA GLY A 780 16.26 1.81 -42.61
C GLY A 780 16.78 2.10 -41.21
N THR A 781 17.93 2.74 -41.13
CA THR A 781 18.66 2.98 -39.85
C THR A 781 18.44 4.37 -39.26
N THR A 782 17.58 5.19 -39.86
CA THR A 782 17.32 6.56 -39.41
C THR A 782 15.83 6.79 -39.32
N LEU A 783 15.38 7.18 -38.15
CA LEU A 783 13.98 7.48 -37.89
C LEU A 783 13.61 8.87 -38.47
N THR A 784 12.41 9.01 -39.06
CA THR A 784 11.86 10.29 -39.48
C THR A 784 10.57 10.62 -38.75
N PHE A 785 10.39 11.90 -38.44
CA PHE A 785 9.24 12.42 -37.68
C PHE A 785 8.22 13.14 -38.58
N ALA A 786 8.25 12.85 -39.89
CA ALA A 786 7.31 13.45 -40.83
C ALA A 786 5.92 12.82 -40.69
N ASP A 787 4.88 13.64 -40.84
CA ASP A 787 3.47 13.22 -40.87
C ASP A 787 2.96 12.52 -39.58
N LEU A 788 3.50 12.89 -38.42
CA LEU A 788 2.96 12.48 -37.12
C LEU A 788 1.59 13.12 -36.84
N ASP A 789 0.63 12.33 -36.41
CA ASP A 789 -0.66 12.79 -35.93
C ASP A 789 -0.59 13.18 -34.46
N SER A 790 -0.18 12.24 -33.60
CA SER A 790 0.00 12.52 -32.17
C SER A 790 1.34 11.99 -31.61
N VAL A 791 1.70 12.47 -30.42
CA VAL A 791 2.85 12.02 -29.61
C VAL A 791 2.39 11.93 -28.16
N THR A 792 2.57 10.76 -27.55
CA THR A 792 2.29 10.55 -26.14
C THR A 792 3.50 9.93 -25.44
N VAL A 793 3.62 10.12 -24.12
CA VAL A 793 4.70 9.57 -23.31
C VAL A 793 4.08 8.92 -22.07
N SER A 794 4.54 7.73 -21.72
CA SER A 794 4.14 6.99 -20.52
C SER A 794 5.37 6.49 -19.75
N GLU A 795 5.26 6.33 -18.44
CA GLU A 795 6.31 5.75 -17.61
C GLU A 795 6.51 4.26 -17.91
N GLY A 796 7.77 3.83 -17.81
CA GLY A 796 8.17 2.46 -18.06
C GLY A 796 8.27 2.12 -19.55
N ALA A 797 8.95 1.05 -19.86
CA ALA A 797 9.06 0.54 -21.22
C ALA A 797 9.39 -0.95 -21.25
N ASP A 798 8.81 -1.66 -22.21
CA ASP A 798 9.28 -2.97 -22.62
C ASP A 798 10.32 -2.80 -23.71
N ILE A 799 11.50 -3.39 -23.51
CA ILE A 799 12.61 -3.27 -24.42
C ILE A 799 12.83 -4.61 -25.11
N ASP A 800 12.51 -4.64 -26.38
CA ASP A 800 12.73 -5.81 -27.24
C ASP A 800 13.91 -5.55 -28.19
N ASN A 801 14.48 -6.65 -28.70
CA ASN A 801 15.40 -6.56 -29.84
C ASN A 801 14.66 -5.90 -31.01
N GLU A 802 15.32 -4.94 -31.66
CA GLU A 802 14.78 -4.10 -32.74
C GLU A 802 13.93 -2.91 -32.30
N SER A 803 13.65 -2.69 -30.98
CA SER A 803 13.03 -1.45 -30.50
C SER A 803 13.87 -0.24 -30.91
N TRP A 804 13.21 0.85 -31.25
CA TRP A 804 13.89 2.15 -31.44
C TRP A 804 13.98 2.89 -30.11
N VAL A 805 15.12 3.52 -29.86
CA VAL A 805 15.33 4.28 -28.62
C VAL A 805 15.94 5.66 -28.90
N ALA A 806 15.48 6.66 -28.11
CA ALA A 806 16.18 7.93 -27.95
C ALA A 806 16.90 7.91 -26.62
N TYR A 807 18.17 8.24 -26.61
CA TYR A 807 18.99 8.10 -25.40
C TYR A 807 20.08 9.16 -25.29
N ASN A 808 20.49 9.40 -24.06
CA ASN A 808 21.67 10.19 -23.73
C ASN A 808 22.60 9.41 -22.81
N VAL A 809 23.90 9.67 -22.97
CA VAL A 809 24.97 9.01 -22.20
C VAL A 809 25.78 10.09 -21.52
N ASP A 810 26.03 9.92 -20.21
CA ASP A 810 26.97 10.74 -19.45
C ASP A 810 28.20 9.90 -19.07
N GLY A 811 29.30 10.13 -19.78
CA GLY A 811 30.52 9.30 -19.65
C GLY A 811 30.31 7.89 -20.19
N SER A 812 30.31 6.88 -19.34
CA SER A 812 30.06 5.46 -19.68
C SER A 812 28.63 4.99 -19.39
N ASP A 813 27.82 5.82 -18.75
CA ASP A 813 26.54 5.42 -18.18
C ASP A 813 25.38 6.00 -18.97
N LEU A 814 24.28 5.26 -19.05
CA LEU A 814 23.05 5.73 -19.66
C LEU A 814 22.35 6.71 -18.71
N ASP A 815 22.07 7.91 -19.18
CA ASP A 815 21.46 8.97 -18.36
C ASP A 815 19.92 8.99 -18.53
N VAL A 816 19.42 8.75 -19.73
CA VAL A 816 17.98 8.66 -20.04
C VAL A 816 17.73 7.72 -21.21
N LEU A 817 16.61 7.01 -21.19
CA LEU A 817 16.13 6.15 -22.25
C LEU A 817 14.64 6.40 -22.54
N PHE A 818 14.32 6.72 -23.78
CA PHE A 818 12.97 6.72 -24.31
C PHE A 818 12.84 5.58 -25.32
N VAL A 819 12.01 4.59 -25.04
CA VAL A 819 11.65 3.54 -26.00
C VAL A 819 10.55 4.06 -26.90
N VAL A 820 10.70 3.90 -28.21
CA VAL A 820 9.80 4.48 -29.19
C VAL A 820 8.91 3.43 -29.79
N ASP A 821 7.61 3.56 -29.52
CA ASP A 821 6.55 2.75 -30.11
C ASP A 821 5.92 3.48 -31.29
N PHE A 822 5.60 2.77 -32.32
CA PHE A 822 4.99 3.28 -33.54
C PHE A 822 3.57 2.77 -33.72
N VAL A 823 2.66 3.71 -33.96
CA VAL A 823 1.23 3.41 -34.21
C VAL A 823 0.77 4.15 -35.47
N TYR A 824 -0.22 3.61 -36.18
CA TYR A 824 -0.85 4.26 -37.34
C TYR A 824 -2.33 3.97 -37.45
#